data_9df941db81ebdb54efd0095b75804b60
#
_entry.id   9df941db81ebdb54efd0095b75804b60
#
_cell.length_a   1.000
_cell.length_b   1.000
_cell.length_c   1.000
_cell.angle_alpha   90.00
_cell.angle_beta   90.00
_cell.angle_gamma   90.00
#
_symmetry.space_group_name_H-M   'P 1'
#
loop_
_entity.id
_entity.type
_entity.pdbx_description
1 polymer ?
#
loop_
_entity_poly.entity_id
_entity_poly.type
_entity_poly.pdbx_seq_one_letter_code
_entity_poly.pdbx_strand_id
1 'polypeptide(L)'
;MRILCSILVFLLLLSCSQKNKGQTEPSVREATEAEVAPGKDGLARLVKSQELFTGVLKTTYQGGAPRAEIHFKEGKRHGPFKMLYADGSVKVEQQWKDNLQEGQHREFFASGKKLGEVNFSGGKPEGEQKEWYENGQLKSLMVFKDGVPQGVRREWDEKGVMEHHVIFKEGRPVSRELVANSSLTLSEKERKYLWDTEHHGSLLRKFGLGPLVEALQKRDSKRISWHLAGDFEGQVPGEEAKVKHSVGEVLTADRWEKKTGTRRAVDRENFTLWLQELMSAFDRDPEAKISLMEFAPEVRYELEGLWRGNVKVRFWGESKKGGPLEIFVYLDVQVNKPTEGGLSTGGWLKAGESTRLKTTASTQYLMKDVAAAQGINVLELQDNWLMDPKKANHNTGGVFICDFNHDGVEDFLITDSHLRGGFKLYQGNAQGRFTDVGDKVGFNPKLAMIGGWMDLDGDGWEDLVTHTGQIFRNLKGEKFEEVTEKSNFMEVGKFKTSGGQPYHAVADYDGDGLLDVYLFRVDSQPLKGGWIDGKVGDDDRNQLLRNKGNWQFEDVTEATGTDGGLRSTFSSVWFDANNDNRPDLYVIHEYGNGVLLINNPNGAFEKRELAESAADFGSMGLASGDFDNDGNIDLYVASMYSKSGNRVIGNLKRDAYKPETMAKLKRMVAGSQLYRNQGGLKFEPVGKAYDVYGIGWAYAPTLTDLDNDGFLDLHATTGFMSRTRDKPDG
;
A
#
# COMPACT_ATOMS: atom_id res chain seq x y z
N MET A 1 -3.36 -16.16 -7.54
CA MET A 1 -3.87 -16.52 -6.21
C MET A 1 -5.35 -16.13 -6.08
N ARG A 2 -6.19 -16.58 -7.01
CA ARG A 2 -7.65 -16.28 -7.04
C ARG A 2 -8.51 -17.50 -7.40
N ILE A 3 -8.07 -18.73 -7.13
CA ILE A 3 -8.85 -19.95 -7.38
C ILE A 3 -9.37 -20.59 -6.07
N LEU A 4 -9.19 -19.96 -4.93
CA LEU A 4 -9.55 -20.54 -3.62
C LEU A 4 -10.75 -19.88 -2.92
N CYS A 5 -11.49 -18.96 -3.56
CA CYS A 5 -12.57 -18.20 -2.91
C CYS A 5 -13.99 -18.40 -3.49
N SER A 6 -14.30 -19.54 -4.10
CA SER A 6 -15.67 -19.77 -4.60
C SER A 6 -16.38 -20.95 -3.96
N ILE A 7 -16.18 -21.21 -2.67
CA ILE A 7 -16.92 -22.23 -1.92
C ILE A 7 -17.46 -21.64 -0.63
N LEU A 8 -18.35 -20.67 -0.72
CA LEU A 8 -19.23 -20.35 0.42
C LEU A 8 -20.40 -19.47 -0.01
N VAL A 9 -21.36 -20.02 -0.70
CA VAL A 9 -22.75 -19.52 -0.65
C VAL A 9 -23.68 -20.67 -1.03
N PHE A 10 -24.29 -21.32 -0.02
CA PHE A 10 -25.48 -22.13 -0.19
C PHE A 10 -26.30 -22.10 1.09
N LEU A 11 -27.34 -21.34 1.09
CA LEU A 11 -28.50 -21.55 1.96
C LEU A 11 -29.72 -20.85 1.37
N LEU A 12 -30.83 -21.65 1.38
CA LEU A 12 -32.23 -21.30 1.28
C LEU A 12 -32.91 -21.45 -0.10
N LEU A 13 -33.82 -22.40 -0.25
CA LEU A 13 -35.27 -22.33 -0.06
C LEU A 13 -36.01 -23.62 -0.41
N LEU A 14 -37.04 -23.90 0.35
CA LEU A 14 -37.95 -25.08 0.41
C LEU A 14 -39.08 -25.07 -0.64
N SER A 15 -39.56 -26.22 -1.08
CA SER A 15 -40.85 -26.84 -0.67
C SER A 15 -41.29 -28.03 -1.52
N CYS A 16 -41.71 -29.05 -0.85
CA CYS A 16 -42.65 -30.14 -1.01
C CYS A 16 -43.16 -30.70 -2.34
N SER A 17 -43.10 -32.06 -2.53
CA SER A 17 -44.28 -32.98 -2.43
C SER A 17 -43.98 -34.43 -2.82
N GLN A 18 -44.79 -35.37 -2.37
CA GLN A 18 -44.68 -36.78 -2.02
C GLN A 18 -44.82 -37.87 -3.11
N LYS A 19 -44.24 -39.06 -2.80
CA LYS A 19 -44.64 -40.50 -2.82
C LYS A 19 -44.48 -41.30 -4.13
N ASN A 20 -43.85 -42.48 -4.15
CA ASN A 20 -44.18 -43.80 -3.64
C ASN A 20 -43.14 -44.89 -4.06
N LYS A 21 -43.15 -46.03 -3.36
CA LYS A 21 -42.22 -47.17 -3.37
C LYS A 21 -42.29 -48.09 -4.61
N GLY A 22 -41.13 -48.69 -4.95
CA GLY A 22 -40.99 -49.91 -5.78
C GLY A 22 -39.49 -50.27 -5.90
N GLN A 23 -39.08 -51.43 -5.37
CA GLN A 23 -37.74 -51.98 -5.41
C GLN A 23 -37.33 -52.44 -6.81
N THR A 24 -36.29 -51.90 -7.35
CA THR A 24 -35.43 -52.48 -8.39
C THR A 24 -34.09 -51.84 -8.25
N GLU A 25 -32.96 -52.49 -8.57
CA GLU A 25 -31.53 -52.13 -8.41
C GLU A 25 -31.26 -50.71 -7.92
N PRO A 26 -30.21 -50.39 -7.12
CA PRO A 26 -30.09 -49.09 -6.49
C PRO A 26 -29.95 -48.02 -7.57
N SER A 27 -31.09 -47.56 -8.11
CA SER A 27 -31.15 -46.38 -8.94
C SER A 27 -30.54 -45.24 -8.10
N VAL A 28 -29.49 -44.65 -8.60
CA VAL A 28 -28.86 -43.49 -7.94
C VAL A 28 -29.94 -42.45 -7.72
N ARG A 29 -30.34 -42.25 -6.47
CA ARG A 29 -31.41 -41.31 -6.11
C ARG A 29 -31.06 -39.93 -6.56
N GLU A 30 -31.80 -39.36 -7.47
CA GLU A 30 -31.71 -37.94 -7.82
C GLU A 30 -32.52 -37.09 -6.85
N ALA A 31 -31.99 -35.94 -6.45
CA ALA A 31 -32.63 -34.98 -5.56
C ALA A 31 -32.34 -33.54 -6.00
N THR A 32 -33.26 -32.65 -5.63
CA THR A 32 -33.11 -31.20 -5.87
C THR A 32 -32.64 -30.45 -4.61
N GLU A 33 -32.33 -29.18 -4.79
CA GLU A 33 -31.92 -28.28 -3.68
C GLU A 33 -33.03 -28.16 -2.60
N ALA A 34 -34.29 -28.39 -2.93
CA ALA A 34 -35.40 -28.38 -1.96
C ALA A 34 -35.43 -29.62 -1.07
N GLU A 35 -34.79 -30.71 -1.49
CA GLU A 35 -34.87 -32.01 -0.81
C GLU A 35 -33.64 -32.35 0.02
N VAL A 36 -32.52 -31.68 -0.21
CA VAL A 36 -31.26 -31.95 0.47
C VAL A 36 -30.67 -30.66 1.05
N ALA A 37 -30.31 -30.67 2.34
CA ALA A 37 -29.68 -29.55 3.03
C ALA A 37 -28.49 -30.05 3.90
N PRO A 38 -27.52 -29.19 4.19
CA PRO A 38 -26.45 -29.52 5.11
C PRO A 38 -27.00 -29.59 6.56
N GLY A 39 -26.67 -30.63 7.29
CA GLY A 39 -26.89 -30.72 8.71
C GLY A 39 -25.91 -29.84 9.51
N LYS A 40 -26.09 -29.75 10.83
CA LYS A 40 -25.18 -29.01 11.74
C LYS A 40 -23.75 -29.56 11.73
N ASP A 41 -23.59 -30.81 11.35
CA ASP A 41 -22.31 -31.52 11.17
C ASP A 41 -21.69 -31.33 9.78
N GLY A 42 -22.32 -30.52 8.91
CA GLY A 42 -21.89 -30.27 7.55
C GLY A 42 -22.15 -31.41 6.56
N LEU A 43 -22.82 -32.51 6.99
CA LEU A 43 -23.18 -33.61 6.11
C LEU A 43 -24.50 -33.33 5.40
N ALA A 44 -24.62 -33.75 4.14
CA ALA A 44 -25.84 -33.61 3.37
C ALA A 44 -26.94 -34.55 3.88
N ARG A 45 -28.12 -34.02 4.16
CA ARG A 45 -29.24 -34.75 4.71
C ARG A 45 -30.53 -34.45 3.91
N LEU A 46 -31.40 -35.42 3.88
CA LEU A 46 -32.75 -35.21 3.39
C LEU A 46 -33.51 -34.26 4.33
N VAL A 47 -34.07 -33.20 3.79
CA VAL A 47 -34.77 -32.17 4.57
C VAL A 47 -35.88 -32.74 5.44
N LYS A 48 -36.66 -33.72 4.90
CA LYS A 48 -37.80 -34.28 5.61
C LYS A 48 -37.44 -35.33 6.68
N SER A 49 -36.56 -36.28 6.35
CA SER A 49 -36.23 -37.39 7.24
C SER A 49 -35.02 -37.16 8.10
N GLN A 50 -34.22 -36.14 7.80
CA GLN A 50 -32.90 -35.87 8.43
C GLN A 50 -31.88 -37.02 8.27
N GLU A 51 -32.19 -38.02 7.43
CA GLU A 51 -31.26 -39.09 7.08
C GLU A 51 -30.14 -38.58 6.19
N LEU A 52 -28.97 -39.22 6.32
CA LEU A 52 -27.81 -38.90 5.45
C LEU A 52 -28.14 -39.19 4.00
N PHE A 53 -27.88 -38.21 3.13
CA PHE A 53 -28.21 -38.33 1.72
C PHE A 53 -27.17 -39.18 0.97
N THR A 54 -27.62 -40.15 0.23
CA THR A 54 -26.83 -40.89 -0.78
C THR A 54 -27.55 -40.77 -2.11
N GLY A 55 -26.88 -40.22 -3.14
CA GLY A 55 -27.45 -39.96 -4.43
C GLY A 55 -26.81 -38.79 -5.17
N VAL A 56 -27.52 -38.25 -6.17
CA VAL A 56 -27.07 -37.09 -6.96
C VAL A 56 -27.98 -35.91 -6.66
N LEU A 57 -27.36 -34.83 -6.17
CA LEU A 57 -28.02 -33.54 -6.01
C LEU A 57 -27.89 -32.75 -7.29
N LYS A 58 -29.02 -32.40 -7.93
CA LYS A 58 -29.07 -31.52 -9.09
C LYS A 58 -29.54 -30.13 -8.66
N THR A 59 -28.74 -29.12 -9.03
CA THR A 59 -29.02 -27.72 -8.73
C THR A 59 -29.29 -26.93 -10.00
N THR A 60 -30.03 -25.81 -9.90
CA THR A 60 -30.40 -24.99 -11.03
C THR A 60 -30.08 -23.52 -10.81
N TYR A 61 -29.91 -22.77 -11.89
CA TYR A 61 -29.86 -21.32 -11.87
C TYR A 61 -31.26 -20.72 -11.63
N GLN A 62 -31.28 -19.44 -11.27
CA GLN A 62 -32.53 -18.67 -11.14
C GLN A 62 -33.17 -18.49 -12.54
N GLY A 63 -33.89 -19.39 -13.01
CA GLY A 63 -34.42 -19.48 -14.38
C GLY A 63 -34.54 -20.94 -14.87
N GLY A 64 -34.14 -21.88 -13.99
CA GLY A 64 -34.35 -23.31 -14.19
C GLY A 64 -33.28 -24.04 -15.00
N ALA A 65 -32.30 -23.34 -15.58
CA ALA A 65 -31.20 -24.01 -16.29
C ALA A 65 -30.36 -24.84 -15.33
N PRO A 66 -29.85 -26.04 -15.72
CA PRO A 66 -29.00 -26.87 -14.87
C PRO A 66 -27.72 -26.12 -14.47
N ARG A 67 -27.35 -26.19 -13.17
CA ARG A 67 -26.17 -25.52 -12.62
C ARG A 67 -25.09 -26.49 -12.14
N ALA A 68 -25.47 -27.53 -11.37
CA ALA A 68 -24.51 -28.52 -10.94
C ALA A 68 -25.16 -29.89 -10.67
N GLU A 69 -24.32 -30.92 -10.81
CA GLU A 69 -24.56 -32.30 -10.39
C GLU A 69 -23.49 -32.69 -9.35
N ILE A 70 -23.97 -33.08 -8.16
CA ILE A 70 -23.08 -33.36 -7.01
C ILE A 70 -23.44 -34.73 -6.47
N HIS A 71 -22.51 -35.65 -6.49
CA HIS A 71 -22.68 -36.99 -5.94
C HIS A 71 -22.35 -37.03 -4.44
N PHE A 72 -23.25 -37.72 -3.70
CA PHE A 72 -23.10 -37.94 -2.26
C PHE A 72 -23.22 -39.43 -1.89
N LYS A 73 -22.45 -39.81 -0.89
CA LYS A 73 -22.55 -41.10 -0.20
C LYS A 73 -22.55 -40.85 1.31
N GLU A 74 -23.60 -41.29 2.00
CA GLU A 74 -23.75 -41.11 3.45
C GLU A 74 -23.54 -39.65 3.90
N GLY A 75 -24.13 -38.69 3.16
CA GLY A 75 -24.02 -37.26 3.44
C GLY A 75 -22.71 -36.60 3.03
N LYS A 76 -21.71 -37.34 2.60
CA LYS A 76 -20.42 -36.84 2.16
C LYS A 76 -20.38 -36.75 0.64
N ARG A 77 -19.72 -35.71 0.10
CA ARG A 77 -19.42 -35.67 -1.35
C ARG A 77 -18.54 -36.86 -1.69
N HIS A 78 -19.01 -37.66 -2.65
CA HIS A 78 -18.33 -38.88 -3.06
C HIS A 78 -18.71 -39.23 -4.51
N GLY A 79 -17.72 -39.30 -5.39
CA GLY A 79 -17.92 -39.49 -6.82
C GLY A 79 -17.77 -38.22 -7.63
N PRO A 80 -18.29 -38.17 -8.87
CA PRO A 80 -18.14 -37.02 -9.76
C PRO A 80 -18.92 -35.79 -9.28
N PHE A 81 -18.33 -34.64 -9.55
CA PHE A 81 -18.98 -33.33 -9.40
C PHE A 81 -18.85 -32.60 -10.73
N LYS A 82 -19.94 -32.08 -11.23
CA LYS A 82 -19.99 -31.31 -12.46
C LYS A 82 -20.74 -30.00 -12.24
N MET A 83 -20.14 -28.90 -12.67
CA MET A 83 -20.79 -27.58 -12.70
C MET A 83 -20.89 -27.11 -14.15
N LEU A 84 -21.99 -26.45 -14.47
CA LEU A 84 -22.31 -25.95 -15.81
C LEU A 84 -22.38 -24.43 -15.79
N TYR A 85 -22.20 -23.81 -16.93
CA TYR A 85 -22.59 -22.44 -17.22
C TYR A 85 -24.11 -22.40 -17.51
N ALA A 86 -24.70 -21.21 -17.56
CA ALA A 86 -26.14 -21.03 -17.82
C ALA A 86 -26.57 -21.49 -19.22
N ASP A 87 -25.64 -21.54 -20.17
CA ASP A 87 -25.85 -22.10 -21.52
C ASP A 87 -25.74 -23.63 -21.60
N GLY A 88 -25.45 -24.27 -20.46
CA GLY A 88 -25.30 -25.74 -20.36
C GLY A 88 -23.91 -26.25 -20.66
N SER A 89 -22.97 -25.42 -21.07
CA SER A 89 -21.55 -25.82 -21.24
C SER A 89 -20.90 -26.15 -19.91
N VAL A 90 -19.94 -27.06 -19.94
CA VAL A 90 -19.24 -27.49 -18.70
C VAL A 90 -18.32 -26.39 -18.18
N LYS A 91 -18.45 -26.05 -16.90
CA LYS A 91 -17.60 -25.10 -16.22
C LYS A 91 -16.52 -25.75 -15.37
N VAL A 92 -16.90 -26.79 -14.59
CA VAL A 92 -15.98 -27.50 -13.69
C VAL A 92 -16.29 -28.99 -13.67
N GLU A 93 -15.26 -29.81 -13.72
CA GLU A 93 -15.33 -31.25 -13.45
C GLU A 93 -14.34 -31.61 -12.34
N GLN A 94 -14.82 -32.40 -11.36
CA GLN A 94 -14.04 -32.83 -10.19
C GLN A 94 -14.40 -34.24 -9.78
N GLN A 95 -13.53 -34.86 -8.99
CA GLN A 95 -13.81 -36.10 -8.28
C GLN A 95 -13.69 -35.89 -6.78
N TRP A 96 -14.57 -36.55 -6.02
CA TRP A 96 -14.63 -36.44 -4.57
C TRP A 96 -14.64 -37.82 -3.91
N LYS A 97 -13.98 -37.92 -2.76
CA LYS A 97 -14.00 -39.08 -1.89
C LYS A 97 -14.13 -38.62 -0.45
N ASP A 98 -15.26 -38.93 0.19
CA ASP A 98 -15.55 -38.64 1.61
C ASP A 98 -15.31 -37.16 2.00
N ASN A 99 -15.85 -36.22 1.22
CA ASN A 99 -15.67 -34.76 1.32
C ASN A 99 -14.26 -34.22 0.98
N LEU A 100 -13.36 -35.05 0.54
CA LEU A 100 -12.04 -34.63 0.04
C LEU A 100 -12.02 -34.70 -1.48
N GLN A 101 -11.39 -33.72 -2.12
CA GLN A 101 -11.12 -33.80 -3.57
C GLN A 101 -10.11 -34.92 -3.83
N GLU A 102 -10.39 -35.73 -4.84
CA GLU A 102 -9.55 -36.85 -5.23
C GLU A 102 -9.49 -36.98 -6.75
N GLY A 103 -8.30 -37.16 -7.32
CA GLY A 103 -8.13 -37.26 -8.75
C GLY A 103 -8.18 -35.90 -9.48
N GLN A 104 -8.59 -35.92 -10.74
CA GLN A 104 -8.44 -34.78 -11.64
C GLN A 104 -9.53 -33.74 -11.41
N HIS A 105 -9.09 -32.47 -11.27
CA HIS A 105 -9.91 -31.26 -11.33
C HIS A 105 -9.66 -30.54 -12.65
N ARG A 106 -10.71 -30.16 -13.34
CA ARG A 106 -10.67 -29.41 -14.61
C ARG A 106 -11.64 -28.25 -14.58
N GLU A 107 -11.20 -27.14 -15.13
CA GLU A 107 -12.04 -25.94 -15.34
C GLU A 107 -12.05 -25.58 -16.83
N PHE A 108 -13.15 -25.01 -17.30
CA PHE A 108 -13.35 -24.67 -18.69
C PHE A 108 -13.91 -23.24 -18.82
N PHE A 109 -13.59 -22.58 -19.91
CA PHE A 109 -14.28 -21.37 -20.37
C PHE A 109 -15.67 -21.71 -20.87
N ALA A 110 -16.55 -20.71 -20.99
CA ALA A 110 -17.88 -20.89 -21.57
C ALA A 110 -17.81 -21.42 -23.03
N SER A 111 -16.74 -21.10 -23.75
CA SER A 111 -16.45 -21.66 -25.08
C SER A 111 -16.13 -23.16 -25.10
N GLY A 112 -16.06 -23.82 -23.94
CA GLY A 112 -15.71 -25.23 -23.79
C GLY A 112 -14.20 -25.51 -23.83
N LYS A 113 -13.37 -24.50 -24.06
CA LYS A 113 -11.91 -24.66 -24.00
C LYS A 113 -11.44 -24.79 -22.56
N LYS A 114 -10.33 -25.53 -22.35
CA LYS A 114 -9.76 -25.75 -21.02
C LYS A 114 -9.19 -24.46 -20.45
N LEU A 115 -9.59 -24.12 -19.19
CA LEU A 115 -9.09 -23.00 -18.43
C LEU A 115 -8.02 -23.45 -17.42
N GLY A 116 -8.25 -24.58 -16.75
CA GLY A 116 -7.32 -25.08 -15.73
C GLY A 116 -7.43 -26.57 -15.51
N GLU A 117 -6.33 -27.19 -15.03
CA GLU A 117 -6.32 -28.56 -14.54
C GLU A 117 -5.29 -28.78 -13.43
N VAL A 118 -5.64 -29.62 -12.48
CA VAL A 118 -4.77 -30.07 -11.38
C VAL A 118 -5.26 -31.40 -10.83
N ASN A 119 -4.36 -32.25 -10.31
CA ASN A 119 -4.75 -33.47 -9.60
C ASN A 119 -4.82 -33.19 -8.09
N PHE A 120 -5.74 -33.87 -7.41
CA PHE A 120 -5.86 -33.86 -5.95
C PHE A 120 -5.66 -35.25 -5.39
N SER A 121 -5.04 -35.31 -4.23
CA SER A 121 -4.93 -36.52 -3.41
C SER A 121 -5.24 -36.17 -1.95
N GLY A 122 -6.24 -36.82 -1.37
CA GLY A 122 -6.68 -36.53 0.00
C GLY A 122 -7.05 -35.06 0.26
N GLY A 123 -7.65 -34.36 -0.71
CA GLY A 123 -8.04 -32.97 -0.64
C GLY A 123 -6.90 -31.96 -0.87
N LYS A 124 -5.70 -32.41 -1.21
CA LYS A 124 -4.53 -31.55 -1.47
C LYS A 124 -4.13 -31.61 -2.94
N PRO A 125 -3.74 -30.50 -3.57
CA PRO A 125 -3.20 -30.53 -4.92
C PRO A 125 -1.87 -31.32 -4.95
N GLU A 126 -1.70 -32.13 -6.00
CA GLU A 126 -0.54 -32.98 -6.20
C GLU A 126 -0.14 -33.02 -7.68
N GLY A 127 1.15 -32.86 -7.97
CA GLY A 127 1.67 -32.83 -9.32
C GLY A 127 1.52 -31.48 -10.01
N GLU A 128 1.41 -31.49 -11.34
CA GLU A 128 1.33 -30.28 -12.15
C GLU A 128 -0.07 -29.67 -12.12
N GLN A 129 -0.13 -28.37 -11.82
CA GLN A 129 -1.27 -27.50 -12.09
C GLN A 129 -0.96 -26.69 -13.35
N LYS A 130 -1.90 -26.66 -14.28
CA LYS A 130 -1.83 -25.90 -15.54
C LYS A 130 -3.04 -24.99 -15.69
N GLU A 131 -2.80 -23.79 -16.20
CA GLU A 131 -3.85 -22.84 -16.60
C GLU A 131 -3.60 -22.40 -18.04
N TRP A 132 -4.66 -22.11 -18.77
CA TRP A 132 -4.59 -21.65 -20.16
C TRP A 132 -5.39 -20.38 -20.35
N TYR A 133 -4.98 -19.58 -21.31
CA TYR A 133 -5.78 -18.53 -21.89
C TYR A 133 -6.87 -19.12 -22.81
N GLU A 134 -7.90 -18.33 -23.09
CA GLU A 134 -9.00 -18.79 -23.97
C GLU A 134 -8.55 -19.06 -25.42
N ASN A 135 -7.45 -18.43 -25.87
CA ASN A 135 -6.82 -18.75 -27.16
C ASN A 135 -6.11 -20.14 -27.17
N GLY A 136 -6.01 -20.81 -26.03
CA GLY A 136 -5.37 -22.13 -25.86
C GLY A 136 -3.89 -22.07 -25.50
N GLN A 137 -3.29 -20.88 -25.40
CA GLN A 137 -1.92 -20.70 -24.95
C GLN A 137 -1.80 -21.05 -23.46
N LEU A 138 -0.77 -21.77 -23.07
CA LEU A 138 -0.46 -22.07 -21.66
C LEU A 138 -0.17 -20.75 -20.93
N LYS A 139 -0.92 -20.49 -19.87
CA LYS A 139 -0.82 -19.30 -19.03
C LYS A 139 0.06 -19.52 -17.81
N SER A 140 -0.10 -20.63 -17.11
CA SER A 140 0.71 -20.96 -15.95
C SER A 140 0.96 -22.46 -15.80
N LEU A 141 2.12 -22.80 -15.24
CA LEU A 141 2.49 -24.14 -14.79
C LEU A 141 3.08 -24.04 -13.39
N MET A 142 2.58 -24.85 -12.47
CA MET A 142 3.03 -24.96 -11.09
C MET A 142 3.09 -26.43 -10.68
N VAL A 143 4.06 -26.81 -9.86
CA VAL A 143 4.16 -28.17 -9.31
C VAL A 143 3.83 -28.16 -7.82
N PHE A 144 2.99 -29.09 -7.39
CA PHE A 144 2.63 -29.31 -6.00
C PHE A 144 3.07 -30.69 -5.52
N LYS A 145 3.44 -30.75 -4.25
CA LYS A 145 3.67 -32.00 -3.51
C LYS A 145 3.03 -31.86 -2.13
N ASP A 146 2.16 -32.81 -1.76
CA ASP A 146 1.40 -32.78 -0.50
C ASP A 146 0.64 -31.47 -0.25
N GLY A 147 0.15 -30.80 -1.30
CA GLY A 147 -0.55 -29.53 -1.22
C GLY A 147 0.35 -28.29 -1.15
N VAL A 148 1.66 -28.47 -1.18
CA VAL A 148 2.62 -27.39 -1.03
C VAL A 148 3.32 -27.13 -2.37
N PRO A 149 3.44 -25.87 -2.83
CA PRO A 149 4.22 -25.52 -4.02
C PRO A 149 5.66 -26.02 -3.92
N GLN A 150 6.10 -26.75 -4.95
CA GLN A 150 7.44 -27.33 -5.01
C GLN A 150 8.00 -27.25 -6.44
N GLY A 151 9.30 -26.97 -6.58
CA GLY A 151 9.93 -26.86 -7.89
C GLY A 151 9.59 -25.55 -8.60
N VAL A 152 9.35 -25.59 -9.90
CA VAL A 152 9.27 -24.41 -10.76
C VAL A 152 7.84 -24.00 -11.03
N ARG A 153 7.53 -22.71 -10.83
CA ARG A 153 6.36 -22.05 -11.39
C ARG A 153 6.78 -21.25 -12.63
N ARG A 154 6.07 -21.42 -13.73
CA ARG A 154 6.26 -20.66 -14.97
C ARG A 154 4.95 -19.99 -15.35
N GLU A 155 5.04 -18.77 -15.85
CA GLU A 155 3.90 -18.01 -16.36
C GLU A 155 4.26 -17.43 -17.73
N TRP A 156 3.28 -17.41 -18.63
CA TRP A 156 3.42 -16.92 -20.00
C TRP A 156 2.30 -15.93 -20.31
N ASP A 157 2.55 -15.01 -21.23
CA ASP A 157 1.53 -14.14 -21.79
C ASP A 157 0.67 -14.87 -22.85
N GLU A 158 -0.35 -14.20 -23.36
CA GLU A 158 -1.26 -14.76 -24.38
C GLU A 158 -0.57 -15.08 -25.73
N LYS A 159 0.64 -14.59 -25.95
CA LYS A 159 1.48 -14.86 -27.14
C LYS A 159 2.46 -16.00 -26.90
N GLY A 160 2.51 -16.55 -25.68
CA GLY A 160 3.41 -17.64 -25.30
C GLY A 160 4.81 -17.17 -24.87
N VAL A 161 5.00 -15.88 -24.64
CA VAL A 161 6.25 -15.36 -24.09
C VAL A 161 6.26 -15.59 -22.59
N MET A 162 7.31 -16.24 -22.08
CA MET A 162 7.46 -16.51 -20.65
C MET A 162 7.73 -15.22 -19.88
N GLU A 163 6.86 -14.90 -18.92
CA GLU A 163 6.96 -13.69 -18.09
C GLU A 163 7.61 -13.95 -16.73
N HIS A 164 7.33 -15.10 -16.13
CA HIS A 164 7.80 -15.42 -14.79
C HIS A 164 8.34 -16.85 -14.68
N HIS A 165 9.46 -16.96 -13.98
CA HIS A 165 10.07 -18.21 -13.55
C HIS A 165 10.42 -18.13 -12.09
N VAL A 166 9.69 -18.84 -11.22
CA VAL A 166 9.87 -18.84 -9.77
C VAL A 166 10.15 -20.24 -9.27
N ILE A 167 11.21 -20.44 -8.51
CA ILE A 167 11.53 -21.74 -7.91
C ILE A 167 11.00 -21.73 -6.46
N PHE A 168 10.24 -22.78 -6.13
CA PHE A 168 9.70 -23.02 -4.80
C PHE A 168 10.39 -24.21 -4.12
N LYS A 169 10.65 -24.05 -2.83
CA LYS A 169 11.10 -25.13 -1.94
C LYS A 169 10.27 -25.08 -0.66
N GLU A 170 9.62 -26.19 -0.33
CA GLU A 170 8.76 -26.29 0.87
C GLU A 170 7.73 -25.16 0.97
N GLY A 171 7.08 -24.85 -0.15
CA GLY A 171 6.05 -23.81 -0.22
C GLY A 171 6.55 -22.38 -0.23
N ARG A 172 7.86 -22.14 -0.14
CA ARG A 172 8.45 -20.81 -0.14
C ARG A 172 9.18 -20.54 -1.46
N PRO A 173 9.00 -19.36 -2.07
CA PRO A 173 9.80 -18.98 -3.22
C PRO A 173 11.27 -18.80 -2.78
N VAL A 174 12.18 -19.56 -3.40
CA VAL A 174 13.62 -19.50 -3.14
C VAL A 174 14.39 -18.76 -4.23
N SER A 175 13.83 -18.66 -5.42
CA SER A 175 14.30 -17.75 -6.47
C SER A 175 13.14 -17.30 -7.35
N ARG A 176 13.26 -16.12 -7.92
CA ARG A 176 12.32 -15.57 -8.92
C ARG A 176 13.14 -15.05 -10.09
N GLU A 177 12.99 -15.66 -11.23
CA GLU A 177 13.56 -15.18 -12.50
C GLU A 177 12.43 -14.52 -13.28
N LEU A 178 12.56 -13.22 -13.55
CA LEU A 178 11.73 -12.53 -14.53
C LEU A 178 12.32 -12.86 -15.91
N VAL A 179 11.63 -13.69 -16.66
CA VAL A 179 11.98 -14.00 -18.04
C VAL A 179 11.05 -13.19 -18.91
N ALA A 180 11.35 -11.95 -19.10
CA ALA A 180 10.65 -11.14 -20.08
C ALA A 180 11.63 -10.38 -20.93
N ASN A 181 11.21 -10.00 -22.11
CA ASN A 181 11.84 -9.09 -23.07
C ASN A 181 12.27 -7.73 -22.47
N SER A 182 12.58 -7.69 -21.17
CA SER A 182 13.12 -6.52 -20.52
C SER A 182 14.64 -6.53 -20.68
N SER A 183 15.17 -5.42 -21.10
CA SER A 183 16.57 -5.02 -21.01
C SER A 183 17.14 -5.08 -19.56
N LEU A 184 16.54 -5.85 -18.68
CA LEU A 184 16.69 -5.89 -17.21
C LEU A 184 17.34 -7.18 -16.71
N THR A 185 18.04 -7.95 -17.53
CA THR A 185 18.71 -9.17 -17.08
C THR A 185 20.09 -8.87 -16.49
N LEU A 186 20.18 -8.91 -15.16
CA LEU A 186 21.46 -8.93 -14.46
C LEU A 186 22.20 -10.24 -14.76
N SER A 187 23.53 -10.19 -14.90
CA SER A 187 24.33 -11.39 -14.98
C SER A 187 24.20 -12.25 -13.71
N GLU A 188 24.43 -13.55 -13.80
CA GLU A 188 24.37 -14.44 -12.64
C GLU A 188 25.37 -14.00 -11.54
N LYS A 189 26.57 -13.56 -11.93
CA LYS A 189 27.57 -12.99 -11.01
C LYS A 189 27.04 -11.78 -10.27
N GLU A 190 26.31 -10.91 -10.95
CA GLU A 190 25.75 -9.70 -10.34
C GLU A 190 24.58 -10.04 -9.40
N ARG A 191 23.69 -10.92 -9.81
CA ARG A 191 22.59 -11.41 -8.95
C ARG A 191 23.13 -12.04 -7.66
N LYS A 192 24.14 -12.90 -7.80
CA LYS A 192 24.78 -13.53 -6.65
C LYS A 192 25.42 -12.50 -5.71
N TYR A 193 26.13 -11.51 -6.25
CA TYR A 193 26.73 -10.45 -5.48
C TYR A 193 25.70 -9.64 -4.68
N LEU A 194 24.59 -9.25 -5.30
CA LEU A 194 23.50 -8.53 -4.63
C LEU A 194 22.84 -9.39 -3.55
N TRP A 195 22.63 -10.67 -3.83
CA TRP A 195 22.10 -11.61 -2.82
C TRP A 195 23.05 -11.73 -1.62
N ASP A 196 24.33 -11.94 -1.87
CA ASP A 196 25.34 -12.09 -0.81
C ASP A 196 25.44 -10.81 0.03
N THR A 197 25.41 -9.62 -0.60
CA THR A 197 25.43 -8.34 0.15
C THR A 197 24.20 -8.17 1.03
N GLU A 198 23.01 -8.48 0.54
CA GLU A 198 21.78 -8.42 1.37
C GLU A 198 21.77 -9.48 2.47
N HIS A 199 22.26 -10.68 2.21
CA HIS A 199 22.41 -11.73 3.22
C HIS A 199 23.32 -11.27 4.37
N HIS A 200 24.53 -10.80 4.06
CA HIS A 200 25.47 -10.30 5.07
C HIS A 200 24.95 -9.04 5.78
N GLY A 201 24.23 -8.16 5.09
CA GLY A 201 23.53 -7.03 5.70
C GLY A 201 22.46 -7.47 6.70
N SER A 202 21.74 -8.54 6.40
CA SER A 202 20.74 -9.13 7.32
C SER A 202 21.40 -9.76 8.56
N LEU A 203 22.52 -10.47 8.37
CA LEU A 203 23.31 -11.00 9.50
C LEU A 203 23.82 -9.87 10.40
N LEU A 204 24.41 -8.82 9.81
CA LEU A 204 24.89 -7.65 10.57
C LEU A 204 23.76 -7.02 11.40
N ARG A 205 22.58 -6.81 10.79
CA ARG A 205 21.42 -6.25 11.52
C ARG A 205 21.01 -7.14 12.69
N LYS A 206 20.87 -8.45 12.46
CA LYS A 206 20.33 -9.38 13.45
C LYS A 206 21.30 -9.68 14.57
N PHE A 207 22.57 -9.97 14.27
CA PHE A 207 23.54 -10.47 15.22
C PHE A 207 24.60 -9.45 15.66
N GLY A 208 24.73 -8.33 14.95
CA GLY A 208 25.65 -7.24 15.29
C GLY A 208 24.93 -6.00 15.81
N LEU A 209 24.22 -5.32 14.91
CA LEU A 209 23.61 -4.02 15.23
C LEU A 209 22.45 -4.12 16.25
N GLY A 210 21.62 -5.15 16.18
CA GLY A 210 20.52 -5.36 17.15
C GLY A 210 21.06 -5.46 18.58
N PRO A 211 21.98 -6.39 18.87
CA PRO A 211 22.59 -6.50 20.22
C PRO A 211 23.36 -5.23 20.65
N LEU A 212 24.00 -4.50 19.72
CA LEU A 212 24.64 -3.21 20.02
C LEU A 212 23.60 -2.17 20.46
N VAL A 213 22.45 -2.10 19.79
CA VAL A 213 21.36 -1.19 20.20
C VAL A 213 20.82 -1.53 21.56
N GLU A 214 20.60 -2.79 21.87
CA GLU A 214 20.18 -3.21 23.21
C GLU A 214 21.17 -2.77 24.28
N ALA A 215 22.49 -2.86 23.99
CA ALA A 215 23.53 -2.39 24.89
C ALA A 215 23.51 -0.87 25.07
N LEU A 216 23.25 -0.12 23.98
CA LEU A 216 23.10 1.33 24.00
C LEU A 216 21.88 1.77 24.83
N GLN A 217 20.72 1.14 24.62
CA GLN A 217 19.51 1.41 25.38
C GLN A 217 19.72 1.21 26.87
N LYS A 218 20.37 0.13 27.24
CA LYS A 218 20.71 -0.21 28.65
C LYS A 218 21.91 0.52 29.22
N ARG A 219 22.57 1.38 28.41
CA ARG A 219 23.78 2.11 28.80
C ARG A 219 24.91 1.21 29.29
N ASP A 220 24.94 -0.04 28.79
CA ASP A 220 25.96 -1.04 29.17
C ASP A 220 27.28 -0.80 28.43
N SER A 221 28.19 -0.02 29.05
CA SER A 221 29.48 0.33 28.46
C SER A 221 30.35 -0.89 28.12
N LYS A 222 30.30 -1.94 28.96
CA LYS A 222 31.10 -3.15 28.71
C LYS A 222 30.61 -3.86 27.47
N ARG A 223 29.31 -3.94 27.30
CA ARG A 223 28.66 -4.59 26.14
C ARG A 223 28.80 -3.74 24.87
N ILE A 224 28.69 -2.42 24.97
CA ILE A 224 28.96 -1.51 23.85
C ILE A 224 30.42 -1.69 23.38
N SER A 225 31.39 -1.56 24.29
CA SER A 225 32.81 -1.74 24.01
C SER A 225 33.12 -3.14 23.47
N TRP A 226 32.42 -4.18 23.89
CA TRP A 226 32.62 -5.55 23.42
C TRP A 226 32.38 -5.72 21.92
N HIS A 227 31.47 -4.93 21.31
CA HIS A 227 31.23 -4.94 19.87
C HIS A 227 32.34 -4.31 19.05
N LEU A 228 33.11 -3.38 19.65
CA LEU A 228 34.20 -2.66 19.01
C LEU A 228 35.48 -3.51 19.02
N ALA A 229 36.21 -3.50 17.91
CA ALA A 229 37.51 -4.19 17.82
C ALA A 229 38.54 -3.63 18.78
N GLY A 230 39.58 -4.42 19.10
CA GLY A 230 40.68 -3.95 19.94
C GLY A 230 41.47 -2.78 19.34
N ASP A 231 41.56 -2.79 18.01
CA ASP A 231 42.19 -1.76 17.16
C ASP A 231 41.16 -0.79 16.54
N PHE A 232 40.03 -0.55 17.20
CA PHE A 232 38.96 0.31 16.73
C PHE A 232 39.43 1.77 16.55
N GLU A 233 39.06 2.34 15.39
CA GLU A 233 39.28 3.76 15.08
C GLU A 233 37.94 4.50 14.94
N GLY A 234 37.76 5.60 15.66
CA GLY A 234 36.55 6.39 15.64
C GLY A 234 36.76 7.85 15.30
N GLN A 235 35.71 8.48 14.77
CA GLN A 235 35.63 9.94 14.64
C GLN A 235 34.26 10.42 15.12
N VAL A 236 34.27 11.38 16.03
CA VAL A 236 33.03 11.94 16.62
C VAL A 236 32.99 13.46 16.43
N PRO A 237 31.82 14.11 16.58
CA PRO A 237 31.70 15.57 16.56
C PRO A 237 32.69 16.24 17.54
N GLY A 238 33.36 17.29 17.09
CA GLY A 238 34.14 18.20 17.96
C GLY A 238 33.23 19.18 18.70
N GLU A 239 33.85 20.02 19.57
CA GLU A 239 33.09 20.93 20.44
C GLU A 239 32.48 22.14 19.71
N GLU A 240 32.91 22.46 18.48
CA GLU A 240 32.47 23.62 17.74
C GLU A 240 31.43 23.28 16.64
N ALA A 241 30.50 24.20 16.48
CA ALA A 241 29.49 24.29 15.39
C ALA A 241 28.33 23.29 15.44
N LYS A 242 27.52 23.35 16.48
CA LYS A 242 26.09 22.92 16.38
C LYS A 242 25.26 24.09 15.83
N VAL A 243 24.60 23.90 14.70
CA VAL A 243 23.57 24.83 14.25
C VAL A 243 22.35 24.58 15.10
N LYS A 244 21.94 25.60 15.86
CA LYS A 244 20.74 25.57 16.67
C LYS A 244 19.58 26.17 15.91
N HIS A 245 18.48 25.45 15.88
CA HIS A 245 17.19 25.95 15.44
C HIS A 245 16.23 25.86 16.62
N SER A 246 15.47 26.91 16.87
CA SER A 246 14.36 26.87 17.84
C SER A 246 13.08 27.26 17.14
N VAL A 247 12.01 26.52 17.44
CA VAL A 247 10.67 26.85 17.02
C VAL A 247 9.90 27.24 18.26
N GLY A 248 9.59 28.52 18.39
CA GLY A 248 9.04 29.08 19.60
C GLY A 248 9.93 28.83 20.82
N GLU A 249 9.33 28.83 22.02
CA GLU A 249 10.00 28.51 23.29
C GLU A 249 9.95 27.03 23.65
N VAL A 250 9.21 26.23 22.88
CA VAL A 250 8.87 24.83 23.21
C VAL A 250 9.82 23.83 22.57
N LEU A 251 10.21 24.03 21.31
CA LEU A 251 10.97 23.08 20.53
C LEU A 251 12.38 23.60 20.22
N THR A 252 13.39 22.78 20.48
CA THR A 252 14.79 23.05 20.11
C THR A 252 15.33 21.91 19.26
N ALA A 253 16.06 22.25 18.18
CA ALA A 253 16.75 21.29 17.34
C ALA A 253 18.21 21.69 17.15
N ASP A 254 19.13 20.79 17.48
CA ASP A 254 20.55 20.94 17.24
C ASP A 254 20.98 19.99 16.11
N ARG A 255 21.77 20.51 15.16
CA ARG A 255 22.29 19.74 14.04
C ARG A 255 23.80 19.93 13.90
N TRP A 256 24.49 18.83 13.77
CA TRP A 256 25.90 18.80 13.39
C TRP A 256 26.10 17.93 12.14
N GLU A 257 26.94 18.35 11.21
CA GLU A 257 27.29 17.60 10.01
C GLU A 257 28.81 17.58 9.77
N LYS A 258 29.30 16.45 9.27
CA LYS A 258 30.70 16.22 8.91
C LYS A 258 31.28 17.25 7.96
N LYS A 259 30.46 17.78 7.03
CA LYS A 259 30.91 18.75 6.01
C LYS A 259 31.23 20.12 6.57
N THR A 260 30.59 20.53 7.65
CA THR A 260 30.64 21.87 8.22
C THR A 260 31.20 21.92 9.64
N GLY A 261 31.20 20.78 10.35
CA GLY A 261 31.60 20.68 11.75
C GLY A 261 33.00 20.14 11.94
N THR A 262 33.64 20.52 13.06
CA THR A 262 34.92 19.95 13.50
C THR A 262 34.73 18.49 13.94
N ARG A 263 35.81 17.70 13.88
CA ARG A 263 35.84 16.29 14.25
C ARG A 263 36.98 15.98 15.19
N ARG A 264 36.79 14.99 16.06
CA ARG A 264 37.80 14.50 16.98
C ARG A 264 37.98 12.99 16.73
N ALA A 265 39.24 12.59 16.52
CA ALA A 265 39.61 11.17 16.48
C ALA A 265 39.51 10.57 17.88
N VAL A 266 39.02 9.38 17.99
CA VAL A 266 38.80 8.68 19.26
C VAL A 266 39.10 7.18 19.09
N ASP A 267 39.62 6.59 20.16
CA ASP A 267 39.76 5.14 20.27
C ASP A 267 38.49 4.47 20.73
N ARG A 268 38.54 3.16 20.93
CA ARG A 268 37.46 2.29 21.39
C ARG A 268 36.81 2.80 22.69
N GLU A 269 37.59 3.21 23.68
CA GLU A 269 37.09 3.65 24.98
C GLU A 269 36.36 4.99 24.85
N ASN A 270 37.02 5.97 24.23
CA ASN A 270 36.46 7.29 24.03
C ASN A 270 35.23 7.31 23.10
N PHE A 271 35.17 6.41 22.11
CA PHE A 271 33.96 6.25 21.29
C PHE A 271 32.78 5.68 22.11
N THR A 272 33.08 4.71 22.99
CA THR A 272 32.07 4.15 23.91
C THR A 272 31.57 5.22 24.88
N LEU A 273 32.45 6.05 25.44
CA LEU A 273 32.07 7.16 26.32
C LEU A 273 31.18 8.18 25.59
N TRP A 274 31.53 8.55 24.36
CA TRP A 274 30.71 9.46 23.56
C TRP A 274 29.29 8.92 23.33
N LEU A 275 29.15 7.64 22.97
CA LEU A 275 27.83 7.02 22.82
C LEU A 275 27.02 7.01 24.13
N GLN A 276 27.69 6.76 25.27
CA GLN A 276 27.06 6.82 26.59
C GLN A 276 26.63 8.25 26.97
N GLU A 277 27.42 9.23 26.62
CA GLU A 277 27.12 10.65 26.86
C GLU A 277 25.78 11.01 26.13
N LEU A 278 25.62 10.60 24.87
CA LEU A 278 24.37 10.80 24.15
C LEU A 278 23.18 10.17 24.88
N MET A 279 23.35 8.94 25.38
CA MET A 279 22.30 8.24 26.12
C MET A 279 22.03 8.84 27.50
N SER A 280 23.01 9.53 28.08
CA SER A 280 22.86 10.18 29.38
C SER A 280 21.89 11.35 29.41
N ALA A 281 21.50 11.87 28.23
CA ALA A 281 20.52 12.94 28.09
C ALA A 281 19.09 12.47 28.40
N PHE A 282 18.80 11.16 28.30
CA PHE A 282 17.50 10.59 28.61
C PHE A 282 17.34 10.29 30.10
N ASP A 283 16.12 10.51 30.63
CA ASP A 283 15.77 10.19 32.03
C ASP A 283 15.72 8.68 32.26
N ARG A 284 15.13 7.94 31.34
CA ARG A 284 15.01 6.46 31.34
C ARG A 284 15.75 5.88 30.14
N ASP A 285 15.75 4.54 30.04
CA ASP A 285 16.28 3.87 28.86
C ASP A 285 15.44 4.29 27.64
N PRO A 286 16.07 4.88 26.60
CA PRO A 286 15.32 5.34 25.42
C PRO A 286 14.89 4.18 24.57
N GLU A 287 13.81 4.37 23.81
CA GLU A 287 13.52 3.54 22.66
C GLU A 287 14.58 3.74 21.58
N ALA A 288 14.85 2.71 20.79
CA ALA A 288 15.85 2.83 19.74
C ALA A 288 15.47 2.05 18.48
N LYS A 289 15.85 2.60 17.33
CA LYS A 289 15.72 1.95 16.02
C LYS A 289 16.99 2.12 15.21
N ILE A 290 17.52 1.00 14.70
CA ILE A 290 18.66 1.00 13.77
C ILE A 290 18.20 0.75 12.34
N SER A 291 18.84 1.48 11.42
CA SER A 291 18.65 1.31 9.98
C SER A 291 20.01 1.22 9.29
N LEU A 292 20.21 0.17 8.54
CA LEU A 292 21.35 0.00 7.65
C LEU A 292 20.98 0.60 6.30
N MET A 293 21.57 1.75 5.96
CA MET A 293 21.23 2.55 4.78
C MET A 293 21.97 2.06 3.52
N GLU A 294 23.28 1.90 3.64
CA GLU A 294 24.17 1.37 2.63
C GLU A 294 25.03 0.26 3.25
N PHE A 295 25.36 -0.76 2.46
CA PHE A 295 26.22 -1.83 2.95
C PHE A 295 26.80 -2.64 1.78
N ALA A 296 28.13 -2.76 1.74
CA ALA A 296 28.84 -3.52 0.73
C ALA A 296 30.25 -3.91 1.22
N PRO A 297 30.89 -4.93 0.62
CA PRO A 297 32.31 -5.14 0.82
C PRO A 297 33.10 -3.95 0.25
N GLU A 298 34.25 -3.62 0.85
CA GLU A 298 35.10 -2.51 0.38
C GLU A 298 35.54 -2.65 -1.07
N VAL A 299 35.88 -3.87 -1.46
CA VAL A 299 36.21 -4.20 -2.83
C VAL A 299 35.08 -5.03 -3.41
N ARG A 300 34.47 -4.54 -4.47
CA ARG A 300 33.34 -5.21 -5.12
C ARG A 300 33.68 -6.64 -5.51
N TYR A 301 32.83 -7.60 -5.16
CA TYR A 301 32.95 -9.06 -5.30
C TYR A 301 33.96 -9.73 -4.36
N GLU A 302 34.71 -9.02 -3.53
CA GLU A 302 35.60 -9.60 -2.52
C GLU A 302 34.86 -9.70 -1.19
N LEU A 303 34.14 -10.80 -0.99
CA LEU A 303 33.28 -10.94 0.18
C LEU A 303 34.04 -11.27 1.47
N GLU A 304 35.30 -11.71 1.40
CA GLU A 304 36.09 -12.13 2.57
C GLU A 304 36.81 -10.98 3.30
N GLY A 305 36.85 -9.80 2.69
CA GLY A 305 37.51 -8.61 3.25
C GLY A 305 36.66 -7.84 4.26
N LEU A 306 37.04 -6.57 4.44
CA LEU A 306 36.28 -5.59 5.23
C LEU A 306 35.04 -5.12 4.46
N TRP A 307 34.01 -4.78 5.22
CA TRP A 307 32.76 -4.25 4.72
C TRP A 307 32.52 -2.84 5.23
N ARG A 308 31.95 -2.00 4.39
CA ARG A 308 31.54 -0.64 4.75
C ARG A 308 30.03 -0.50 4.70
N GLY A 309 29.51 0.32 5.61
CA GLY A 309 28.10 0.66 5.63
C GLY A 309 27.82 2.00 6.23
N ASN A 310 26.65 2.52 5.91
CA ASN A 310 26.09 3.70 6.55
C ASN A 310 24.93 3.27 7.45
N VAL A 311 24.97 3.66 8.72
CA VAL A 311 24.02 3.29 9.75
C VAL A 311 23.35 4.54 10.29
N LYS A 312 22.02 4.56 10.36
CA LYS A 312 21.22 5.56 11.07
C LYS A 312 20.66 4.93 12.33
N VAL A 313 20.96 5.51 13.48
CA VAL A 313 20.38 5.14 14.77
C VAL A 313 19.49 6.28 15.22
N ARG A 314 18.26 5.96 15.59
CA ARG A 314 17.29 6.85 16.22
C ARG A 314 17.10 6.42 17.66
N PHE A 315 17.20 7.35 18.59
CA PHE A 315 16.86 7.19 20.01
C PHE A 315 15.77 8.20 20.34
N TRP A 316 14.76 7.79 21.13
CA TRP A 316 13.70 8.70 21.56
C TRP A 316 13.17 8.29 22.93
N GLY A 317 12.72 9.27 23.70
CA GLY A 317 12.21 9.08 25.05
C GLY A 317 12.11 10.39 25.81
N GLU A 318 11.99 10.30 27.13
CA GLU A 318 11.96 11.46 28.03
C GLU A 318 13.36 12.00 28.29
N SER A 319 13.50 13.32 28.22
CA SER A 319 14.73 14.04 28.57
C SER A 319 14.86 14.19 30.10
N LYS A 320 16.07 14.14 30.63
CA LYS A 320 16.34 14.53 32.02
C LYS A 320 15.93 15.97 32.38
N LYS A 321 15.79 16.83 31.36
CA LYS A 321 15.33 18.21 31.54
C LYS A 321 13.80 18.33 31.51
N GLY A 322 13.10 17.21 31.36
CA GLY A 322 11.67 17.14 31.11
C GLY A 322 11.34 17.19 29.63
N GLY A 323 10.19 16.58 29.26
CA GLY A 323 9.67 16.52 27.91
C GLY A 323 10.38 15.57 26.95
N PRO A 324 9.84 15.40 25.75
CA PRO A 324 10.36 14.47 24.76
C PRO A 324 11.72 14.87 24.18
N LEU A 325 12.57 13.87 23.97
CA LEU A 325 13.89 14.01 23.37
C LEU A 325 14.05 12.97 22.27
N GLU A 326 14.57 13.40 21.12
CA GLU A 326 14.98 12.53 20.03
C GLU A 326 16.40 12.82 19.59
N ILE A 327 17.19 11.76 19.37
CA ILE A 327 18.58 11.85 18.89
C ILE A 327 18.74 10.93 17.68
N PHE A 328 19.17 11.49 16.55
CA PHE A 328 19.61 10.74 15.38
C PHE A 328 21.12 10.78 15.27
N VAL A 329 21.73 9.61 15.17
CA VAL A 329 23.16 9.43 14.92
C VAL A 329 23.34 8.75 13.57
N TYR A 330 24.09 9.36 12.67
CA TYR A 330 24.45 8.78 11.39
C TYR A 330 25.95 8.42 11.44
N LEU A 331 26.25 7.16 11.16
CA LEU A 331 27.61 6.63 11.25
C LEU A 331 27.99 5.97 9.93
N ASP A 332 29.16 6.32 9.39
CA ASP A 332 29.89 5.45 8.48
C ASP A 332 30.62 4.41 9.30
N VAL A 333 30.44 3.15 8.99
CA VAL A 333 31.02 2.03 9.75
C VAL A 333 31.85 1.13 8.86
N GLN A 334 32.95 0.59 9.42
CA GLN A 334 33.73 -0.47 8.82
C GLN A 334 33.64 -1.69 9.72
N VAL A 335 33.32 -2.84 9.15
CA VAL A 335 33.12 -4.08 9.91
C VAL A 335 33.84 -5.24 9.26
N ASN A 336 34.20 -6.24 10.05
CA ASN A 336 34.62 -7.53 9.52
C ASN A 336 33.48 -8.18 8.74
N LYS A 337 33.79 -9.11 7.83
CA LYS A 337 32.77 -9.87 7.13
C LYS A 337 31.71 -10.38 8.10
N PRO A 338 30.43 -9.98 7.92
CA PRO A 338 29.38 -10.41 8.84
C PRO A 338 29.05 -11.90 8.70
N THR A 339 29.37 -12.66 9.71
CA THR A 339 28.95 -14.05 9.89
C THR A 339 28.29 -14.19 11.26
N GLU A 340 27.37 -15.11 11.44
CA GLU A 340 26.72 -15.32 12.74
C GLU A 340 27.75 -15.55 13.86
N GLY A 341 28.73 -16.41 13.63
CA GLY A 341 29.81 -16.69 14.61
C GLY A 341 30.68 -15.47 14.87
N GLY A 342 31.16 -14.79 13.84
CA GLY A 342 32.02 -13.62 13.98
C GLY A 342 31.36 -12.44 14.69
N LEU A 343 30.07 -12.20 14.43
CA LEU A 343 29.29 -11.15 15.08
C LEU A 343 28.99 -11.49 16.55
N SER A 344 28.80 -12.80 16.87
CA SER A 344 28.48 -13.28 18.21
C SER A 344 29.71 -13.39 19.13
N THR A 345 30.92 -13.19 18.63
CA THR A 345 32.16 -13.17 19.43
C THR A 345 32.65 -11.78 19.79
N GLY A 346 32.03 -10.71 19.32
CA GLY A 346 32.43 -9.32 19.55
C GLY A 346 33.58 -8.85 18.64
N GLY A 347 34.02 -7.61 18.81
CA GLY A 347 35.14 -7.04 18.05
C GLY A 347 34.94 -6.94 16.54
N TRP A 348 33.72 -6.94 16.09
CA TRP A 348 33.38 -6.93 14.67
C TRP A 348 33.33 -5.53 14.04
N LEU A 349 33.14 -4.48 14.87
CA LEU A 349 33.14 -3.08 14.43
C LEU A 349 34.56 -2.54 14.46
N LYS A 350 35.14 -2.31 13.30
CA LYS A 350 36.53 -1.88 13.12
C LYS A 350 36.69 -0.37 13.15
N ALA A 351 35.76 0.35 12.51
CA ALA A 351 35.77 1.80 12.56
C ALA A 351 34.35 2.36 12.59
N GLY A 352 34.20 3.57 13.16
CA GLY A 352 32.96 4.31 13.22
C GLY A 352 33.18 5.81 13.12
N GLU A 353 32.64 6.44 12.08
CA GLU A 353 32.74 7.89 11.89
C GLU A 353 31.35 8.50 11.92
N SER A 354 31.10 9.45 12.85
CA SER A 354 29.85 10.23 12.82
C SER A 354 29.83 11.16 11.62
N THR A 355 28.78 11.06 10.80
CA THR A 355 28.58 11.91 9.61
C THR A 355 27.54 12.99 9.84
N ARG A 356 26.59 12.74 10.73
CA ARG A 356 25.55 13.68 11.14
C ARG A 356 25.05 13.32 12.55
N LEU A 357 24.78 14.33 13.35
CA LEU A 357 24.08 14.23 14.63
C LEU A 357 22.93 15.23 14.63
N LYS A 358 21.71 14.78 14.94
CA LYS A 358 20.53 15.64 15.14
C LYS A 358 19.98 15.36 16.53
N THR A 359 19.71 16.41 17.28
CA THR A 359 19.01 16.31 18.57
C THR A 359 17.82 17.23 18.52
N THR A 360 16.64 16.70 18.81
CA THR A 360 15.41 17.45 18.91
C THR A 360 14.85 17.25 20.31
N ALA A 361 14.60 18.33 21.01
CA ALA A 361 14.04 18.31 22.35
C ALA A 361 12.86 19.28 22.46
N SER A 362 11.84 18.88 23.19
CA SER A 362 10.68 19.73 23.49
C SER A 362 10.44 19.75 24.99
N THR A 363 9.92 20.87 25.50
CA THR A 363 9.56 21.00 26.91
C THR A 363 8.26 20.27 27.27
N GLN A 364 7.47 19.89 26.27
CA GLN A 364 6.20 19.15 26.40
C GLN A 364 5.91 18.32 25.15
N TYR A 365 4.97 17.38 25.24
CA TYR A 365 4.44 16.72 24.06
C TYR A 365 3.65 17.72 23.22
N LEU A 366 3.99 17.84 21.93
CA LEU A 366 3.35 18.78 21.00
C LEU A 366 1.93 18.36 20.65
N MET A 367 1.65 17.05 20.66
CA MET A 367 0.34 16.49 20.34
C MET A 367 -0.07 15.47 21.39
N LYS A 368 -1.38 15.38 21.62
CA LYS A 368 -2.01 14.38 22.48
C LYS A 368 -3.19 13.76 21.77
N ASP A 369 -3.31 12.43 21.84
CA ASP A 369 -4.51 11.74 21.38
C ASP A 369 -5.69 12.10 22.31
N VAL A 370 -6.67 12.77 21.76
CA VAL A 370 -7.89 13.20 22.45
C VAL A 370 -9.16 12.57 21.86
N ALA A 371 -9.04 11.69 20.86
CA ALA A 371 -10.16 11.17 20.10
C ALA A 371 -11.27 10.62 21.01
N ALA A 372 -10.96 9.67 21.88
CA ALA A 372 -11.93 9.08 22.79
C ALA A 372 -12.51 10.11 23.78
N ALA A 373 -11.68 11.04 24.28
CA ALA A 373 -12.14 12.09 25.22
C ALA A 373 -13.09 13.09 24.54
N GLN A 374 -12.95 13.28 23.22
CA GLN A 374 -13.79 14.17 22.43
C GLN A 374 -15.00 13.45 21.79
N GLY A 375 -15.24 12.19 22.10
CA GLY A 375 -16.41 11.47 21.61
C GLY A 375 -16.22 10.70 20.32
N ILE A 376 -14.99 10.64 19.79
CA ILE A 376 -14.68 9.91 18.57
C ILE A 376 -14.42 8.44 18.93
N ASN A 377 -15.31 7.56 18.49
CA ASN A 377 -15.19 6.12 18.73
C ASN A 377 -14.93 5.36 17.43
N VAL A 378 -13.66 5.18 17.11
CA VAL A 378 -13.24 4.40 15.93
C VAL A 378 -13.26 2.88 16.17
N LEU A 379 -13.45 2.41 17.41
CA LEU A 379 -13.51 0.96 17.74
C LEU A 379 -14.76 0.30 17.18
N GLU A 380 -15.79 1.08 16.84
CA GLU A 380 -16.99 0.60 16.16
C GLU A 380 -16.77 0.37 14.66
N LEU A 381 -15.73 0.98 14.08
CA LEU A 381 -15.28 0.68 12.74
C LEU A 381 -14.61 -0.69 12.71
N GLN A 382 -14.69 -1.37 11.60
CA GLN A 382 -14.16 -2.73 11.52
C GLN A 382 -12.64 -2.73 11.66
N ASP A 383 -12.13 -3.47 12.64
CA ASP A 383 -10.71 -3.75 12.78
C ASP A 383 -10.29 -4.78 11.72
N ASN A 384 -9.56 -4.33 10.71
CA ASN A 384 -9.07 -5.17 9.62
C ASN A 384 -8.19 -6.34 10.10
N TRP A 385 -7.59 -6.25 11.30
CA TRP A 385 -6.83 -7.33 11.92
C TRP A 385 -7.69 -8.48 12.46
N LEU A 386 -8.97 -8.22 12.76
CA LEU A 386 -9.89 -9.25 13.23
C LEU A 386 -10.32 -10.22 12.13
N MET A 387 -10.14 -9.86 10.86
CA MET A 387 -10.58 -10.67 9.73
C MET A 387 -9.66 -11.85 9.43
N ASP A 388 -8.37 -11.64 9.46
CA ASP A 388 -7.36 -12.68 9.36
C ASP A 388 -6.07 -12.21 10.03
N PRO A 389 -5.86 -12.57 11.31
CA PRO A 389 -4.66 -12.16 12.06
C PRO A 389 -3.34 -12.70 11.48
N LYS A 390 -3.42 -13.56 10.46
CA LYS A 390 -2.25 -14.13 9.77
C LYS A 390 -1.97 -13.47 8.42
N LYS A 391 -2.87 -12.65 7.90
CA LYS A 391 -2.69 -11.96 6.61
C LYS A 391 -2.48 -10.48 6.85
N ALA A 392 -1.43 -9.94 6.23
CA ALA A 392 -1.27 -8.51 6.08
C ALA A 392 -2.51 -7.95 5.37
N ASN A 393 -3.16 -6.98 5.99
CA ASN A 393 -4.40 -6.44 5.50
C ASN A 393 -4.22 -5.12 4.77
N HIS A 394 -5.22 -4.87 3.94
CA HIS A 394 -5.29 -3.78 2.99
C HIS A 394 -5.54 -2.43 3.67
N ASN A 395 -5.46 -1.40 2.84
CA ASN A 395 -5.70 -0.02 3.16
C ASN A 395 -6.91 0.17 4.06
N THR A 396 -6.75 0.91 5.10
CA THR A 396 -7.82 1.48 5.91
C THR A 396 -8.44 2.65 5.15
N GLY A 397 -9.64 3.11 5.54
CA GLY A 397 -10.35 4.20 4.89
C GLY A 397 -9.68 5.57 4.97
N GLY A 398 -10.44 6.61 4.90
CA GLY A 398 -10.00 8.01 4.95
C GLY A 398 -10.68 8.83 6.02
N VAL A 399 -10.15 10.03 6.23
CA VAL A 399 -10.78 11.09 7.03
C VAL A 399 -10.98 12.29 6.10
N PHE A 400 -12.22 12.80 6.04
CA PHE A 400 -12.63 13.91 5.18
C PHE A 400 -13.30 14.97 6.01
N ILE A 401 -12.75 16.18 5.99
CA ILE A 401 -13.16 17.30 6.87
C ILE A 401 -14.03 18.26 6.08
N CYS A 402 -15.11 18.76 6.70
CA CYS A 402 -16.02 19.74 6.14
C CYS A 402 -16.95 20.24 7.24
N ASP A 403 -17.25 21.52 7.28
CA ASP A 403 -18.36 22.08 8.07
C ASP A 403 -19.65 21.90 7.27
N PHE A 404 -20.20 20.65 7.23
CA PHE A 404 -21.32 20.31 6.36
C PHE A 404 -22.64 21.00 6.75
N ASN A 405 -22.73 21.53 7.96
CA ASN A 405 -23.93 22.17 8.49
C ASN A 405 -23.80 23.72 8.67
N HIS A 406 -22.65 24.26 8.27
CA HIS A 406 -22.33 25.69 8.32
C HIS A 406 -22.53 26.33 9.72
N ASP A 407 -22.22 25.56 10.78
CA ASP A 407 -22.29 26.09 12.15
C ASP A 407 -20.97 26.74 12.62
N GLY A 408 -19.95 26.77 11.77
CA GLY A 408 -18.63 27.34 12.02
C GLY A 408 -17.69 26.40 12.78
N VAL A 409 -18.04 25.12 12.90
CA VAL A 409 -17.20 24.07 13.50
C VAL A 409 -16.97 22.96 12.48
N GLU A 410 -15.72 22.55 12.34
CA GLU A 410 -15.38 21.45 11.43
C GLU A 410 -16.00 20.13 11.87
N ASP A 411 -16.61 19.45 10.90
CA ASP A 411 -17.13 18.11 11.00
C ASP A 411 -16.22 17.15 10.24
N PHE A 412 -16.38 15.85 10.39
CA PHE A 412 -15.62 14.91 9.58
C PHE A 412 -16.29 13.56 9.36
N LEU A 413 -16.03 13.02 8.20
CA LEU A 413 -16.38 11.67 7.81
C LEU A 413 -15.16 10.77 7.99
N ILE A 414 -15.31 9.68 8.74
CA ILE A 414 -14.34 8.57 8.77
C ILE A 414 -14.91 7.41 7.97
N THR A 415 -14.12 6.84 7.08
CA THR A 415 -14.50 5.70 6.25
C THR A 415 -13.57 4.52 6.47
N ASP A 416 -14.07 3.30 6.20
CA ASP A 416 -13.31 2.04 6.27
C ASP A 416 -13.23 1.40 4.86
N SER A 417 -12.09 0.81 4.54
CA SER A 417 -11.86 0.14 3.25
C SER A 417 -12.58 -1.18 3.08
N HIS A 418 -13.37 -1.62 4.05
CA HIS A 418 -13.92 -2.96 4.06
C HIS A 418 -15.25 -3.10 3.30
N LEU A 419 -15.44 -4.25 2.62
CA LEU A 419 -16.65 -4.62 1.87
C LEU A 419 -17.96 -4.62 2.67
N ARG A 420 -17.91 -4.37 3.97
CA ARG A 420 -19.07 -4.24 4.85
C ARG A 420 -19.35 -2.81 5.29
N GLY A 421 -18.54 -1.84 4.79
CA GLY A 421 -18.80 -0.42 4.89
C GLY A 421 -18.96 0.11 6.31
N GLY A 422 -17.85 0.27 7.03
CA GLY A 422 -17.87 1.13 8.19
C GLY A 422 -17.70 2.60 7.75
N PHE A 423 -18.58 3.46 8.19
CA PHE A 423 -18.39 4.91 8.11
C PHE A 423 -19.00 5.55 9.35
N LYS A 424 -18.47 6.71 9.70
CA LYS A 424 -18.98 7.53 10.79
C LYS A 424 -18.94 8.98 10.34
N LEU A 425 -20.07 9.65 10.34
CA LEU A 425 -20.17 11.09 10.13
C LEU A 425 -20.28 11.78 11.49
N TYR A 426 -19.20 12.44 11.88
CA TYR A 426 -19.11 13.13 13.16
C TYR A 426 -19.39 14.62 12.99
N GLN A 427 -20.40 15.12 13.70
CA GLN A 427 -20.66 16.53 13.85
C GLN A 427 -19.88 17.07 15.05
N GLY A 428 -19.08 18.12 14.81
CA GLY A 428 -18.37 18.86 15.83
C GLY A 428 -19.28 19.85 16.60
N ASN A 429 -18.81 20.38 17.71
CA ASN A 429 -19.42 21.48 18.39
C ASN A 429 -18.37 22.44 18.96
N ALA A 430 -18.78 23.65 19.35
CA ALA A 430 -17.91 24.70 19.87
C ALA A 430 -17.08 24.29 21.11
N GLN A 431 -17.38 23.19 21.78
CA GLN A 431 -16.62 22.65 22.91
C GLN A 431 -15.59 21.61 22.45
N GLY A 432 -15.40 21.42 21.15
CA GLY A 432 -14.49 20.42 20.56
C GLY A 432 -14.93 18.98 20.76
N ARG A 433 -16.22 18.73 20.96
CA ARG A 433 -16.78 17.37 21.07
C ARG A 433 -17.46 16.98 19.78
N PHE A 434 -17.41 15.68 19.48
CA PHE A 434 -17.93 15.10 18.27
C PHE A 434 -19.02 14.06 18.56
N THR A 435 -20.05 14.05 17.73
CA THR A 435 -21.18 13.12 17.83
C THR A 435 -21.44 12.49 16.47
N ASP A 436 -21.54 11.17 16.41
CA ASP A 436 -21.94 10.47 15.19
C ASP A 436 -23.40 10.80 14.85
N VAL A 437 -23.62 11.40 13.71
CA VAL A 437 -24.93 11.84 13.23
C VAL A 437 -25.36 11.18 11.93
N GLY A 438 -24.56 10.28 11.35
CA GLY A 438 -24.80 9.70 10.03
C GLY A 438 -26.24 9.19 9.82
N ASP A 439 -26.73 8.35 10.72
CA ASP A 439 -28.11 7.85 10.67
C ASP A 439 -29.17 8.97 10.83
N LYS A 440 -28.89 9.93 11.70
CA LYS A 440 -29.82 11.04 11.99
C LYS A 440 -30.03 11.94 10.78
N VAL A 441 -28.96 12.20 10.03
CA VAL A 441 -29.00 13.06 8.83
C VAL A 441 -29.27 12.26 7.54
N GLY A 442 -29.54 10.95 7.65
CA GLY A 442 -29.87 10.12 6.50
C GLY A 442 -28.69 9.78 5.58
N PHE A 443 -27.45 9.94 6.07
CA PHE A 443 -26.26 9.54 5.36
C PHE A 443 -26.01 8.04 5.55
N ASN A 444 -26.33 7.23 4.53
CA ASN A 444 -26.23 5.78 4.59
C ASN A 444 -25.71 5.19 3.25
N PRO A 445 -24.44 5.41 2.91
CA PRO A 445 -23.85 4.89 1.68
C PRO A 445 -23.74 3.36 1.72
N LYS A 446 -23.95 2.72 0.56
CA LYS A 446 -23.81 1.25 0.43
C LYS A 446 -22.36 0.80 0.65
N LEU A 447 -21.40 1.61 0.23
CA LEU A 447 -19.96 1.43 0.43
C LEU A 447 -19.31 2.82 0.45
N ALA A 448 -18.56 3.13 1.49
CA ALA A 448 -17.82 4.37 1.56
C ALA A 448 -16.39 4.10 2.01
N MET A 449 -15.49 3.79 1.06
CA MET A 449 -14.04 3.72 1.31
C MET A 449 -13.42 5.11 1.29
N ILE A 450 -13.87 5.94 0.36
CA ILE A 450 -13.38 7.30 0.13
C ILE A 450 -14.59 8.15 -0.22
N GLY A 451 -14.64 9.33 0.33
CA GLY A 451 -15.62 10.35 0.03
C GLY A 451 -14.95 11.65 -0.40
N GLY A 452 -15.71 12.57 -0.87
CA GLY A 452 -15.27 13.93 -1.15
C GLY A 452 -16.44 14.90 -0.93
N TRP A 453 -16.14 15.96 -0.23
CA TRP A 453 -17.09 17.07 -0.01
C TRP A 453 -16.99 18.05 -1.18
N MET A 454 -18.10 18.43 -1.77
CA MET A 454 -18.15 19.35 -2.90
C MET A 454 -19.55 19.85 -3.15
N ASP A 455 -19.74 21.13 -3.38
CA ASP A 455 -21.03 21.71 -3.80
C ASP A 455 -21.22 21.47 -5.30
N LEU A 456 -21.91 20.36 -5.66
CA LEU A 456 -22.10 19.95 -7.06
C LEU A 456 -23.28 20.62 -7.75
N ASP A 457 -24.26 21.10 -7.03
CA ASP A 457 -25.42 21.77 -7.61
C ASP A 457 -25.37 23.31 -7.48
N GLY A 458 -24.32 23.84 -6.85
CA GLY A 458 -24.08 25.27 -6.71
C GLY A 458 -25.04 25.95 -5.73
N ASP A 459 -25.61 25.19 -4.78
CA ASP A 459 -26.55 25.77 -3.80
C ASP A 459 -25.88 26.32 -2.54
N GLY A 460 -24.54 26.21 -2.45
CA GLY A 460 -23.70 26.69 -1.38
C GLY A 460 -23.56 25.73 -0.20
N TRP A 461 -23.99 24.48 -0.35
CA TRP A 461 -23.87 23.43 0.66
C TRP A 461 -23.10 22.24 0.09
N GLU A 462 -22.08 21.83 0.80
CA GLU A 462 -21.22 20.73 0.34
C GLU A 462 -21.96 19.38 0.33
N ASP A 463 -22.12 18.82 -0.84
CA ASP A 463 -22.61 17.47 -1.07
C ASP A 463 -21.50 16.44 -0.82
N LEU A 464 -21.87 15.18 -0.70
CA LEU A 464 -20.91 14.11 -0.54
C LEU A 464 -20.93 13.14 -1.72
N VAL A 465 -19.77 12.92 -2.32
CA VAL A 465 -19.58 11.90 -3.38
C VAL A 465 -18.72 10.77 -2.86
N THR A 466 -19.17 9.52 -3.03
CA THR A 466 -18.40 8.34 -2.66
C THR A 466 -17.56 7.85 -3.84
N HIS A 467 -16.49 7.09 -3.56
CA HIS A 467 -15.67 6.45 -4.60
C HIS A 467 -16.44 5.44 -5.47
N THR A 468 -17.63 5.03 -5.06
CA THR A 468 -18.53 4.18 -5.86
C THR A 468 -19.45 4.98 -6.78
N GLY A 469 -19.34 6.31 -6.73
CA GLY A 469 -20.13 7.23 -7.54
C GLY A 469 -21.52 7.57 -6.97
N GLN A 470 -21.82 7.15 -5.73
CA GLN A 470 -23.04 7.62 -5.07
C GLN A 470 -22.90 9.10 -4.72
N ILE A 471 -23.96 9.86 -4.95
CA ILE A 471 -24.06 11.28 -4.66
C ILE A 471 -25.14 11.49 -3.61
N PHE A 472 -24.76 12.13 -2.52
CA PHE A 472 -25.65 12.54 -1.43
C PHE A 472 -25.74 14.06 -1.39
N ARG A 473 -26.87 14.59 -1.84
CA ARG A 473 -27.14 16.02 -1.77
C ARG A 473 -27.35 16.46 -0.34
N ASN A 474 -26.67 17.53 0.06
CA ASN A 474 -26.84 18.16 1.35
C ASN A 474 -28.08 19.10 1.35
N LEU A 475 -29.04 18.82 2.19
CA LEU A 475 -30.23 19.65 2.36
C LEU A 475 -30.01 20.63 3.54
N LYS A 476 -29.13 21.58 3.34
CA LYS A 476 -28.83 22.68 4.30
C LYS A 476 -28.37 22.19 5.67
N GLY A 477 -27.52 21.16 5.71
CA GLY A 477 -26.98 20.61 6.94
C GLY A 477 -27.95 19.76 7.77
N GLU A 478 -29.24 19.73 7.42
CA GLU A 478 -30.24 19.02 8.19
C GLU A 478 -30.36 17.55 7.80
N LYS A 479 -30.14 17.24 6.50
CA LYS A 479 -30.34 15.90 5.94
C LYS A 479 -29.58 15.72 4.63
N PHE A 480 -29.17 14.48 4.35
CA PHE A 480 -28.65 14.07 3.05
C PHE A 480 -29.74 13.29 2.26
N GLU A 481 -29.88 13.61 0.97
CA GLU A 481 -30.73 12.91 0.02
C GLU A 481 -29.85 12.22 -1.04
N GLU A 482 -29.97 10.89 -1.21
CA GLU A 482 -29.28 10.20 -2.32
C GLU A 482 -29.89 10.60 -3.65
N VAL A 483 -29.10 11.26 -4.51
CA VAL A 483 -29.51 11.73 -5.84
C VAL A 483 -28.81 11.00 -7.00
N THR A 484 -28.13 9.90 -6.70
CA THR A 484 -27.36 9.10 -7.66
C THR A 484 -28.14 8.75 -8.93
N GLU A 485 -29.40 8.35 -8.79
CA GLU A 485 -30.27 7.98 -9.93
C GLU A 485 -30.72 9.19 -10.78
N LYS A 486 -30.61 10.41 -10.27
CA LYS A 486 -30.92 11.64 -11.00
C LYS A 486 -29.73 12.08 -11.88
N SER A 487 -28.54 11.52 -11.64
CA SER A 487 -27.27 11.89 -12.26
C SER A 487 -26.80 10.87 -13.28
N ASN A 488 -26.12 11.34 -14.32
CA ASN A 488 -25.38 10.51 -15.26
C ASN A 488 -23.91 10.29 -14.83
N PHE A 489 -23.50 10.74 -13.63
CA PHE A 489 -22.13 10.73 -13.14
C PHE A 489 -21.47 9.35 -13.21
N MET A 490 -22.18 8.31 -12.75
CA MET A 490 -21.65 6.95 -12.77
C MET A 490 -21.45 6.41 -14.20
N GLU A 491 -22.33 6.75 -15.13
CA GLU A 491 -22.25 6.33 -16.52
C GLU A 491 -21.09 7.02 -17.23
N VAL A 492 -21.04 8.35 -17.18
CA VAL A 492 -20.01 9.17 -17.84
C VAL A 492 -18.64 8.90 -17.22
N GLY A 493 -18.56 8.77 -15.89
CA GLY A 493 -17.36 8.44 -15.16
C GLY A 493 -16.93 6.97 -15.25
N LYS A 494 -17.67 6.12 -15.98
CA LYS A 494 -17.38 4.69 -16.19
C LYS A 494 -17.08 3.93 -14.89
N PHE A 495 -17.91 4.16 -13.87
CA PHE A 495 -17.80 3.44 -12.59
C PHE A 495 -18.10 1.95 -12.78
N LYS A 496 -17.22 1.11 -12.28
CA LYS A 496 -17.29 -0.35 -12.42
C LYS A 496 -17.95 -0.98 -11.20
N THR A 497 -18.72 -2.03 -11.39
CA THR A 497 -19.31 -2.82 -10.29
C THR A 497 -18.29 -3.68 -9.56
N SER A 498 -17.12 -3.89 -10.15
CA SER A 498 -15.98 -4.61 -9.55
C SER A 498 -14.68 -4.14 -10.18
N GLY A 499 -13.64 -3.96 -9.37
CA GLY A 499 -12.32 -3.50 -9.82
C GLY A 499 -11.93 -2.16 -9.20
N GLY A 500 -10.92 -1.50 -9.75
CA GLY A 500 -10.45 -0.20 -9.29
C GLY A 500 -11.50 0.89 -9.52
N GLN A 501 -12.07 1.39 -8.43
CA GLN A 501 -12.97 2.55 -8.48
C GLN A 501 -12.15 3.83 -8.63
N PRO A 502 -12.69 4.87 -9.27
CA PRO A 502 -11.98 6.12 -9.38
C PRO A 502 -11.96 6.87 -8.04
N TYR A 503 -10.88 7.61 -7.85
CA TYR A 503 -10.77 8.69 -6.88
C TYR A 503 -11.08 10.00 -7.59
N HIS A 504 -11.26 11.10 -6.86
CA HIS A 504 -11.64 12.37 -7.43
C HIS A 504 -10.89 13.55 -6.82
N ALA A 505 -10.71 14.58 -7.62
CA ALA A 505 -10.30 15.91 -7.23
C ALA A 505 -11.20 16.92 -7.95
N VAL A 506 -11.55 18.02 -7.30
CA VAL A 506 -12.55 18.97 -7.81
C VAL A 506 -11.98 20.38 -7.94
N ALA A 507 -12.41 21.07 -8.96
CA ALA A 507 -12.21 22.50 -9.17
C ALA A 507 -13.20 23.00 -10.24
N ASP A 508 -13.52 24.27 -10.22
CA ASP A 508 -14.16 24.97 -11.31
C ASP A 508 -13.06 25.33 -12.34
N TYR A 509 -12.76 24.39 -13.29
CA TYR A 509 -11.61 24.58 -14.20
C TYR A 509 -11.88 25.58 -15.31
N ASP A 510 -13.14 25.80 -15.70
CA ASP A 510 -13.52 26.70 -16.81
C ASP A 510 -14.15 28.02 -16.34
N GLY A 511 -14.32 28.22 -15.03
CA GLY A 511 -14.80 29.46 -14.44
C GLY A 511 -16.29 29.66 -14.61
N ASP A 512 -17.09 28.60 -14.80
CA ASP A 512 -18.54 28.69 -15.00
C ASP A 512 -19.33 28.72 -13.69
N GLY A 513 -18.64 28.56 -12.55
CA GLY A 513 -19.21 28.61 -11.20
C GLY A 513 -19.72 27.28 -10.67
N LEU A 514 -19.54 26.19 -11.42
CA LEU A 514 -19.84 24.83 -10.99
C LEU A 514 -18.55 24.04 -10.76
N LEU A 515 -18.51 23.19 -9.76
CA LEU A 515 -17.35 22.33 -9.52
C LEU A 515 -17.33 21.17 -10.50
N ASP A 516 -16.23 21.05 -11.22
CA ASP A 516 -15.93 19.92 -12.11
C ASP A 516 -15.16 18.83 -11.40
N VAL A 517 -15.21 17.61 -11.94
CA VAL A 517 -14.63 16.45 -11.26
C VAL A 517 -13.56 15.78 -12.11
N TYR A 518 -12.33 15.78 -11.62
CA TYR A 518 -11.25 14.97 -12.18
C TYR A 518 -11.24 13.61 -11.54
N LEU A 519 -11.52 12.56 -12.31
CA LEU A 519 -11.51 11.16 -11.87
C LEU A 519 -10.16 10.53 -12.24
N PHE A 520 -9.51 9.87 -11.26
CA PHE A 520 -8.26 9.16 -11.49
C PHE A 520 -8.28 7.77 -10.86
N ARG A 521 -7.51 6.84 -11.41
CA ARG A 521 -7.58 5.42 -11.04
C ARG A 521 -6.20 4.84 -10.74
N VAL A 522 -6.15 4.08 -9.64
CA VAL A 522 -5.03 3.18 -9.35
C VAL A 522 -5.34 1.83 -9.97
N ASP A 523 -4.62 1.44 -11.01
CA ASP A 523 -4.82 0.16 -11.66
C ASP A 523 -4.14 -0.96 -10.86
N SER A 524 -4.94 -1.96 -10.45
CA SER A 524 -4.46 -3.16 -9.77
C SER A 524 -4.07 -4.29 -10.75
N GLN A 525 -4.26 -4.10 -12.05
CA GLN A 525 -3.96 -5.10 -13.08
C GLN A 525 -2.51 -4.96 -13.57
N PRO A 526 -1.93 -6.03 -14.13
CA PRO A 526 -0.59 -5.94 -14.73
C PRO A 526 -0.59 -4.88 -15.83
N LEU A 527 0.22 -3.84 -15.64
CA LEU A 527 0.36 -2.76 -16.62
C LEU A 527 0.93 -3.30 -17.94
N LYS A 528 0.35 -2.89 -19.07
CA LYS A 528 0.86 -3.22 -20.39
C LYS A 528 2.27 -2.64 -20.56
N GLY A 529 3.26 -3.48 -20.83
CA GLY A 529 4.68 -3.06 -20.97
C GLY A 529 5.51 -3.18 -19.69
N GLY A 530 4.95 -3.76 -18.62
CA GLY A 530 5.62 -3.97 -17.33
C GLY A 530 5.54 -2.76 -16.40
N TRP A 531 5.94 -2.93 -15.15
CA TRP A 531 5.75 -1.92 -14.10
C TRP A 531 6.53 -0.61 -14.28
N ILE A 532 7.69 -0.61 -14.97
CA ILE A 532 8.49 0.61 -15.17
C ILE A 532 7.91 1.53 -16.27
N ASP A 533 7.36 0.93 -17.34
CA ASP A 533 6.87 1.66 -18.51
C ASP A 533 5.40 1.35 -18.81
N GLY A 534 4.73 0.68 -17.88
CA GLY A 534 3.37 0.18 -18.05
C GLY A 534 2.36 1.31 -18.23
N LYS A 535 1.41 1.06 -19.15
CA LYS A 535 0.27 1.92 -19.39
C LYS A 535 -1.01 1.23 -18.97
N VAL A 536 -1.94 2.01 -18.46
CA VAL A 536 -3.32 1.54 -18.23
C VAL A 536 -4.06 1.39 -19.56
N GLY A 537 -5.15 0.63 -19.57
CA GLY A 537 -6.05 0.56 -20.72
C GLY A 537 -6.85 1.85 -20.88
N ASP A 538 -7.46 2.04 -22.05
CA ASP A 538 -8.26 3.23 -22.34
C ASP A 538 -9.48 3.36 -21.40
N ASP A 539 -10.01 2.23 -20.92
CA ASP A 539 -11.12 2.20 -19.96
C ASP A 539 -10.72 2.58 -18.52
N ASP A 540 -9.41 2.59 -18.23
CA ASP A 540 -8.86 2.91 -16.90
C ASP A 540 -8.09 4.25 -16.91
N ARG A 541 -8.22 5.04 -18.00
CA ARG A 541 -7.66 6.39 -18.10
C ARG A 541 -8.31 7.34 -17.10
N ASN A 542 -7.58 8.39 -16.73
CA ASN A 542 -8.17 9.48 -15.98
C ASN A 542 -9.20 10.24 -16.86
N GLN A 543 -10.15 10.90 -16.21
CA GLN A 543 -11.21 11.63 -16.87
C GLN A 543 -11.43 12.99 -16.20
N LEU A 544 -11.60 14.05 -17.01
CA LEU A 544 -12.17 15.31 -16.54
C LEU A 544 -13.65 15.36 -16.95
N LEU A 545 -14.49 15.40 -15.93
CA LEU A 545 -15.95 15.49 -16.09
C LEU A 545 -16.39 16.93 -15.82
N ARG A 546 -16.83 17.62 -16.88
CA ARG A 546 -17.43 18.92 -16.77
C ARG A 546 -18.83 18.83 -16.18
N ASN A 547 -19.10 19.61 -15.14
CA ASN A 547 -20.42 19.74 -14.54
C ASN A 547 -21.29 20.69 -15.39
N LYS A 548 -22.45 20.20 -15.82
CA LYS A 548 -23.42 20.96 -16.63
C LYS A 548 -24.58 21.52 -15.81
N GLY A 549 -24.50 21.36 -14.48
CA GLY A 549 -25.61 21.61 -13.60
C GLY A 549 -26.69 20.53 -13.66
N ASN A 550 -27.65 20.59 -12.72
CA ASN A 550 -28.73 19.60 -12.61
C ASN A 550 -28.26 18.13 -12.56
N TRP A 551 -27.12 17.88 -11.93
CA TRP A 551 -26.50 16.56 -11.78
C TRP A 551 -26.07 15.90 -13.09
N GLN A 552 -25.85 16.70 -14.15
CA GLN A 552 -25.42 16.20 -15.46
C GLN A 552 -23.95 16.55 -15.73
N PHE A 553 -23.20 15.56 -16.21
CA PHE A 553 -21.76 15.66 -16.47
C PHE A 553 -21.44 15.31 -17.92
N GLU A 554 -20.33 15.84 -18.43
CA GLU A 554 -19.78 15.58 -19.75
C GLU A 554 -18.30 15.20 -19.64
N ASP A 555 -17.86 14.10 -20.29
CA ASP A 555 -16.44 13.74 -20.38
C ASP A 555 -15.73 14.65 -21.39
N VAL A 556 -14.96 15.60 -20.90
CA VAL A 556 -14.20 16.55 -21.71
C VAL A 556 -12.70 16.24 -21.81
N THR A 557 -12.28 15.08 -21.32
CA THR A 557 -10.87 14.66 -21.20
C THR A 557 -10.08 14.79 -22.49
N GLU A 558 -10.66 14.31 -23.61
CA GLU A 558 -10.01 14.34 -24.91
C GLU A 558 -9.94 15.75 -25.46
N ALA A 559 -11.02 16.52 -25.33
CA ALA A 559 -11.11 17.90 -25.79
C ALA A 559 -10.13 18.82 -25.05
N THR A 560 -9.92 18.58 -23.75
CA THR A 560 -9.04 19.39 -22.90
C THR A 560 -7.60 18.86 -22.82
N GLY A 561 -7.35 17.60 -23.23
CA GLY A 561 -6.05 16.95 -23.13
C GLY A 561 -5.64 16.53 -21.72
N THR A 562 -6.59 16.23 -20.83
CA THR A 562 -6.38 15.99 -19.40
C THR A 562 -6.25 14.52 -19.00
N ASP A 563 -5.93 13.60 -19.92
CA ASP A 563 -5.81 12.16 -19.66
C ASP A 563 -4.70 11.76 -18.65
N GLY A 564 -3.82 12.70 -18.27
CA GLY A 564 -2.73 12.45 -17.33
C GLY A 564 -1.61 11.53 -17.85
N GLY A 565 -1.67 11.05 -19.11
CA GLY A 565 -0.61 10.27 -19.75
C GLY A 565 -0.81 8.76 -19.71
N LEU A 566 -2.02 8.25 -19.49
CA LEU A 566 -2.40 6.81 -19.49
C LEU A 566 -1.55 5.98 -18.51
N ARG A 567 -1.44 6.43 -17.28
CA ARG A 567 -0.68 5.77 -16.21
C ARG A 567 -1.58 5.45 -15.02
N SER A 568 -1.16 4.48 -14.19
CA SER A 568 -1.79 4.23 -12.88
C SER A 568 -1.59 5.47 -12.00
N THR A 569 -2.66 6.23 -11.80
CA THR A 569 -2.63 7.51 -11.09
C THR A 569 -2.96 7.30 -9.63
N PHE A 570 -2.08 7.75 -8.75
CA PHE A 570 -2.24 7.55 -7.31
C PHE A 570 -2.94 8.72 -6.62
N SER A 571 -2.67 9.94 -7.07
CA SER A 571 -3.30 11.15 -6.54
C SER A 571 -3.22 12.30 -7.54
N SER A 572 -4.02 13.33 -7.32
CA SER A 572 -3.97 14.60 -8.06
C SER A 572 -4.39 15.75 -7.15
N VAL A 573 -3.92 16.96 -7.46
CA VAL A 573 -4.26 18.18 -6.74
C VAL A 573 -4.42 19.35 -7.70
N TRP A 574 -5.47 20.13 -7.48
CA TRP A 574 -5.70 21.40 -8.17
C TRP A 574 -5.03 22.55 -7.41
N PHE A 575 -4.35 23.41 -8.11
CA PHE A 575 -3.74 24.64 -7.57
C PHE A 575 -3.39 25.59 -8.71
N ASP A 576 -3.23 26.87 -8.44
CA ASP A 576 -2.74 27.85 -9.40
C ASP A 576 -1.21 27.83 -9.40
N ALA A 577 -0.62 27.16 -10.40
CA ALA A 577 0.82 26.94 -10.47
C ALA A 577 1.62 28.15 -10.98
N ASN A 578 0.94 29.09 -11.64
CA ASN A 578 1.55 30.21 -12.34
C ASN A 578 1.01 31.58 -11.93
N ASN A 579 0.11 31.62 -10.94
CA ASN A 579 -0.56 32.82 -10.43
C ASN A 579 -1.41 33.56 -11.47
N ASP A 580 -2.11 32.80 -12.33
CA ASP A 580 -2.99 33.37 -13.36
C ASP A 580 -4.49 33.29 -13.00
N ASN A 581 -4.81 32.84 -11.77
CA ASN A 581 -6.14 32.64 -11.22
C ASN A 581 -6.98 31.56 -11.94
N ARG A 582 -6.36 30.65 -12.66
CA ARG A 582 -7.00 29.43 -13.15
C ARG A 582 -6.42 28.21 -12.47
N PRO A 583 -7.26 27.26 -12.07
CA PRO A 583 -6.75 26.03 -11.44
C PRO A 583 -6.00 25.18 -12.48
N ASP A 584 -4.73 24.92 -12.20
CA ASP A 584 -3.89 23.92 -12.87
C ASP A 584 -3.99 22.59 -12.11
N LEU A 585 -3.63 21.48 -12.75
CA LEU A 585 -3.74 20.16 -12.15
C LEU A 585 -2.40 19.44 -12.15
N TYR A 586 -1.93 19.03 -10.99
CA TYR A 586 -0.80 18.12 -10.88
C TYR A 586 -1.25 16.69 -10.61
N VAL A 587 -0.79 15.75 -11.43
CA VAL A 587 -1.17 14.35 -11.41
C VAL A 587 0.08 13.49 -11.14
N ILE A 588 0.03 12.63 -10.13
CA ILE A 588 1.14 11.73 -9.79
C ILE A 588 0.80 10.26 -10.08
N HIS A 589 1.84 9.52 -10.42
CA HIS A 589 1.73 8.13 -10.80
C HIS A 589 2.60 7.23 -9.92
N GLU A 590 2.11 6.02 -9.62
CA GLU A 590 2.91 5.03 -8.91
C GLU A 590 4.15 4.63 -9.73
N TYR A 591 3.95 4.42 -11.05
CA TYR A 591 5.00 3.99 -11.97
C TYR A 591 5.05 4.94 -13.18
N GLY A 592 5.50 6.14 -12.95
CA GLY A 592 5.63 7.16 -13.97
C GLY A 592 6.06 8.50 -13.39
N ASN A 593 6.42 9.42 -14.25
CA ASN A 593 6.66 10.79 -13.84
C ASN A 593 5.32 11.49 -13.61
N GLY A 594 5.25 12.36 -12.61
CA GLY A 594 4.12 13.25 -12.43
C GLY A 594 3.98 14.21 -13.63
N VAL A 595 2.77 14.65 -13.87
CA VAL A 595 2.42 15.54 -14.98
C VAL A 595 1.72 16.77 -14.43
N LEU A 596 2.25 17.95 -14.74
CA LEU A 596 1.58 19.22 -14.51
C LEU A 596 0.78 19.58 -15.78
N LEU A 597 -0.51 19.76 -15.59
CA LEU A 597 -1.48 20.16 -16.60
C LEU A 597 -1.79 21.64 -16.37
N ILE A 598 -1.28 22.52 -17.24
CA ILE A 598 -1.48 23.96 -17.17
C ILE A 598 -2.75 24.33 -17.92
N ASN A 599 -3.66 24.97 -17.23
CA ASN A 599 -4.94 25.41 -17.74
C ASN A 599 -4.80 26.69 -18.59
N ASN A 600 -4.97 26.58 -19.87
CA ASN A 600 -4.90 27.73 -20.78
C ASN A 600 -6.26 28.43 -20.95
N PRO A 601 -6.29 29.74 -21.32
CA PRO A 601 -7.52 30.50 -21.50
C PRO A 601 -8.50 29.96 -22.56
N ASN A 602 -8.05 29.02 -23.39
CA ASN A 602 -8.89 28.36 -24.41
C ASN A 602 -9.54 27.06 -23.93
N GLY A 603 -9.39 26.72 -22.65
CA GLY A 603 -9.91 25.51 -22.04
C GLY A 603 -9.13 24.23 -22.34
N ALA A 604 -7.99 24.31 -23.05
CA ALA A 604 -7.10 23.19 -23.29
C ALA A 604 -5.93 23.22 -22.30
N PHE A 605 -5.48 22.06 -21.84
CA PHE A 605 -4.38 21.95 -20.90
C PHE A 605 -3.04 21.63 -21.61
N GLU A 606 -1.99 22.35 -21.23
CA GLU A 606 -0.62 22.05 -21.67
C GLU A 606 0.04 21.10 -20.68
N LYS A 607 0.60 19.98 -21.17
CA LYS A 607 1.31 19.01 -20.34
C LYS A 607 2.76 19.40 -20.12
N ARG A 608 3.20 19.43 -18.87
CA ARG A 608 4.60 19.68 -18.46
C ARG A 608 5.06 18.70 -17.39
N GLU A 609 6.37 18.50 -17.30
CA GLU A 609 7.01 17.88 -16.13
C GLU A 609 7.46 18.99 -15.17
N LEU A 610 7.33 18.78 -13.83
CA LEU A 610 7.72 19.80 -12.83
C LEU A 610 9.22 20.12 -12.86
N ALA A 611 10.06 19.11 -13.08
CA ALA A 611 11.49 19.27 -13.08
C ALA A 611 12.13 18.36 -14.14
N GLU A 612 13.24 18.80 -14.71
CA GLU A 612 14.03 18.05 -15.71
C GLU A 612 14.44 16.64 -15.24
N SER A 613 14.49 16.41 -13.93
CA SER A 613 14.94 15.14 -13.35
C SER A 613 13.84 14.14 -13.11
N ALA A 614 12.55 14.46 -13.34
CA ALA A 614 11.42 13.58 -13.01
C ALA A 614 11.60 12.92 -11.62
N ALA A 615 11.67 13.75 -10.58
CA ALA A 615 12.11 13.34 -9.24
C ALA A 615 11.04 12.55 -8.46
N ASP A 616 9.84 12.43 -8.96
CA ASP A 616 8.66 11.91 -8.27
C ASP A 616 8.16 10.54 -8.75
N PHE A 617 9.04 9.70 -9.20
CA PHE A 617 8.70 8.31 -9.56
C PHE A 617 8.45 7.47 -8.29
N GLY A 618 7.34 6.74 -8.23
CA GLY A 618 6.91 5.98 -7.04
C GLY A 618 6.09 6.83 -6.08
N SER A 619 5.32 7.77 -6.61
CA SER A 619 4.55 8.75 -5.84
C SER A 619 3.23 8.17 -5.35
N MET A 620 2.83 8.52 -4.11
CA MET A 620 1.68 7.93 -3.42
C MET A 620 0.80 8.96 -2.71
N GLY A 621 1.18 10.22 -2.67
CA GLY A 621 0.38 11.27 -2.05
C GLY A 621 0.88 12.67 -2.41
N LEU A 622 -0.02 13.64 -2.33
CA LEU A 622 0.21 15.04 -2.66
C LEU A 622 -0.32 15.97 -1.58
N ALA A 623 0.39 17.08 -1.37
CA ALA A 623 -0.12 18.27 -0.69
C ALA A 623 0.39 19.52 -1.40
N SER A 624 -0.42 20.56 -1.45
CA SER A 624 -0.07 21.88 -1.98
C SER A 624 -0.22 22.93 -0.90
N GLY A 625 0.62 23.96 -0.92
CA GLY A 625 0.58 25.08 0.01
C GLY A 625 1.84 25.94 -0.12
N ASP A 626 1.73 27.22 0.19
CA ASP A 626 2.86 28.17 0.20
C ASP A 626 3.63 27.99 1.54
N PHE A 627 4.65 27.11 1.56
CA PHE A 627 5.36 26.76 2.80
C PHE A 627 6.36 27.82 3.27
N ASP A 628 6.78 28.73 2.38
CA ASP A 628 7.75 29.77 2.70
C ASP A 628 7.20 31.20 2.60
N ASN A 629 5.88 31.33 2.40
CA ASN A 629 5.13 32.59 2.35
C ASN A 629 5.63 33.55 1.26
N ASP A 630 6.06 33.00 0.10
CA ASP A 630 6.54 33.80 -1.04
C ASP A 630 5.42 34.16 -2.05
N GLY A 631 4.20 33.69 -1.81
CA GLY A 631 3.01 33.92 -2.63
C GLY A 631 2.84 32.94 -3.79
N ASN A 632 3.73 31.95 -3.93
CA ASN A 632 3.58 30.88 -4.91
C ASN A 632 3.21 29.57 -4.20
N ILE A 633 2.27 28.83 -4.75
CA ILE A 633 1.89 27.52 -4.17
C ILE A 633 2.94 26.48 -4.50
N ASP A 634 3.47 25.86 -3.47
CA ASP A 634 4.44 24.77 -3.49
C ASP A 634 3.78 23.40 -3.47
N LEU A 635 4.56 22.35 -3.74
CA LEU A 635 4.08 20.97 -3.75
C LEU A 635 4.94 20.07 -2.90
N TYR A 636 4.31 19.25 -2.07
CA TYR A 636 4.96 18.09 -1.44
C TYR A 636 4.44 16.80 -2.06
N VAL A 637 5.35 16.01 -2.62
CA VAL A 637 5.07 14.72 -3.23
C VAL A 637 5.58 13.62 -2.32
N ALA A 638 4.67 12.91 -1.66
CA ALA A 638 5.00 11.74 -0.86
C ALA A 638 5.28 10.55 -1.76
N SER A 639 6.42 9.91 -1.56
CA SER A 639 6.91 8.82 -2.42
C SER A 639 7.46 7.65 -1.60
N MET A 640 7.70 6.54 -2.30
CA MET A 640 8.36 5.38 -1.71
C MET A 640 9.79 5.72 -1.32
N TYR A 641 10.09 5.68 -0.02
CA TYR A 641 11.44 5.69 0.47
C TYR A 641 11.79 4.31 1.03
N SER A 642 12.66 3.59 0.34
CA SER A 642 13.07 2.26 0.77
C SER A 642 14.55 2.21 1.10
N LYS A 643 14.87 2.04 2.38
CA LYS A 643 16.26 1.86 2.85
C LYS A 643 16.90 0.62 2.21
N SER A 644 16.17 -0.47 2.13
CA SER A 644 16.62 -1.70 1.45
C SER A 644 16.74 -1.49 -0.05
N GLY A 645 15.78 -0.80 -0.67
CA GLY A 645 15.84 -0.45 -2.09
C GLY A 645 17.05 0.42 -2.42
N ASN A 646 17.32 1.46 -1.63
CA ASN A 646 18.50 2.31 -1.80
C ASN A 646 19.80 1.49 -1.68
N ARG A 647 19.89 0.57 -0.73
CA ARG A 647 21.05 -0.32 -0.55
C ARG A 647 21.23 -1.25 -1.75
N VAL A 648 20.17 -1.90 -2.21
CA VAL A 648 20.24 -2.80 -3.37
C VAL A 648 20.63 -2.04 -4.63
N ILE A 649 19.98 -0.89 -4.88
CA ILE A 649 20.24 -0.07 -6.08
C ILE A 649 21.63 0.57 -6.01
N GLY A 650 22.07 1.01 -4.82
CA GLY A 650 23.43 1.50 -4.59
C GLY A 650 24.52 0.46 -4.89
N ASN A 651 24.20 -0.82 -4.67
CA ASN A 651 25.10 -1.94 -4.96
C ASN A 651 25.04 -2.44 -6.42
N LEU A 652 24.13 -1.92 -7.26
CA LEU A 652 24.12 -2.23 -8.69
C LEU A 652 25.36 -1.68 -9.39
N LYS A 653 25.85 -2.38 -10.41
CA LYS A 653 26.82 -1.79 -11.35
C LYS A 653 26.22 -0.57 -12.04
N ARG A 654 27.04 0.42 -12.39
CA ARG A 654 26.61 1.61 -13.12
C ARG A 654 25.99 1.29 -14.48
N ASP A 655 26.43 0.20 -15.11
CA ASP A 655 26.00 -0.32 -16.42
C ASP A 655 25.10 -1.56 -16.31
N ALA A 656 24.54 -1.83 -15.11
CA ALA A 656 23.65 -2.96 -14.88
C ALA A 656 22.38 -2.89 -15.73
N TYR A 657 21.91 -1.67 -15.98
CA TYR A 657 20.74 -1.36 -16.78
C TYR A 657 21.02 -0.16 -17.68
N LYS A 658 20.16 0.08 -18.67
CA LYS A 658 20.19 1.33 -19.46
C LYS A 658 20.13 2.55 -18.53
N PRO A 659 20.79 3.67 -18.87
CA PRO A 659 20.81 4.86 -18.03
C PRO A 659 19.43 5.35 -17.57
N GLU A 660 18.44 5.31 -18.45
CA GLU A 660 17.05 5.69 -18.17
C GLU A 660 16.41 4.79 -17.12
N THR A 661 16.60 3.48 -17.22
CA THR A 661 16.09 2.50 -16.24
C THR A 661 16.76 2.68 -14.89
N MET A 662 18.10 2.88 -14.89
CA MET A 662 18.82 3.18 -13.63
C MET A 662 18.35 4.48 -12.99
N ALA A 663 18.03 5.50 -13.77
CA ALA A 663 17.48 6.75 -13.27
C ALA A 663 16.10 6.54 -12.62
N LYS A 664 15.20 5.77 -13.25
CA LYS A 664 13.88 5.43 -12.70
C LYS A 664 13.98 4.63 -11.41
N LEU A 665 14.85 3.60 -11.36
CA LEU A 665 15.09 2.80 -10.16
C LEU A 665 15.61 3.65 -8.99
N LYS A 666 16.55 4.54 -9.25
CA LYS A 666 17.08 5.47 -8.24
C LYS A 666 16.00 6.42 -7.72
N ARG A 667 15.16 6.95 -8.60
CA ARG A 667 14.05 7.84 -8.23
C ARG A 667 13.02 7.12 -7.36
N MET A 668 12.63 5.90 -7.72
CA MET A 668 11.65 5.10 -6.98
C MET A 668 11.99 4.92 -5.49
N VAL A 669 13.27 4.95 -5.13
CA VAL A 669 13.72 4.74 -3.75
C VAL A 669 14.28 6.01 -3.11
N ALA A 670 14.34 7.12 -3.84
CA ALA A 670 14.93 8.37 -3.39
C ALA A 670 14.14 9.04 -2.25
N GLY A 671 12.84 8.78 -2.19
CA GLY A 671 11.94 9.33 -1.19
C GLY A 671 11.13 10.53 -1.68
N SER A 672 10.39 11.11 -0.75
CA SER A 672 9.50 12.23 -0.98
C SER A 672 10.23 13.49 -1.44
N GLN A 673 9.53 14.37 -2.16
CA GLN A 673 10.08 15.63 -2.63
C GLN A 673 9.21 16.79 -2.16
N LEU A 674 9.88 17.87 -1.74
CA LEU A 674 9.30 19.20 -1.59
C LEU A 674 9.76 20.02 -2.81
N TYR A 675 8.82 20.49 -3.59
CA TYR A 675 9.08 21.35 -4.75
C TYR A 675 8.72 22.78 -4.38
N ARG A 676 9.72 23.66 -4.33
CA ARG A 676 9.54 25.09 -4.17
C ARG A 676 9.17 25.70 -5.52
N ASN A 677 8.05 26.39 -5.58
CA ASN A 677 7.62 27.15 -6.75
C ASN A 677 8.28 28.55 -6.74
N GLN A 678 9.20 28.80 -7.68
CA GLN A 678 9.90 30.09 -7.80
C GLN A 678 9.14 31.09 -8.68
N GLY A 679 7.87 30.80 -9.00
CA GLY A 679 7.10 31.55 -9.99
C GLY A 679 7.44 31.17 -11.42
N GLY A 680 6.55 31.53 -12.38
CA GLY A 680 6.74 31.28 -13.80
C GLY A 680 6.89 29.79 -14.16
N LEU A 681 6.21 28.90 -13.45
CA LEU A 681 6.24 27.43 -13.61
C LEU A 681 7.63 26.82 -13.39
N LYS A 682 8.43 27.40 -12.52
CA LYS A 682 9.77 26.93 -12.20
C LYS A 682 9.78 26.32 -10.81
N PHE A 683 9.82 25.00 -10.74
CA PHE A 683 9.83 24.23 -9.51
C PHE A 683 11.23 23.68 -9.17
N GLU A 684 11.70 23.95 -7.97
CA GLU A 684 12.99 23.49 -7.45
C GLU A 684 12.79 22.36 -6.42
N PRO A 685 13.40 21.17 -6.59
CA PRO A 685 13.31 20.10 -5.59
C PRO A 685 14.20 20.40 -4.38
N VAL A 686 13.61 20.85 -3.28
CA VAL A 686 14.30 21.24 -2.03
C VAL A 686 14.15 20.21 -0.90
N GLY A 687 13.45 19.12 -1.08
CA GLY A 687 13.12 18.14 -0.04
C GLY A 687 14.34 17.59 0.73
N LYS A 688 15.50 17.46 0.08
CA LYS A 688 16.75 17.06 0.75
C LYS A 688 17.35 18.17 1.59
N ALA A 689 17.25 19.43 1.16
CA ALA A 689 17.75 20.58 1.90
C ALA A 689 16.99 20.77 3.21
N TYR A 690 15.67 20.56 3.16
CA TYR A 690 14.77 20.62 4.32
C TYR A 690 14.69 19.32 5.12
N ASP A 691 15.37 18.23 4.68
CA ASP A 691 15.41 16.91 5.36
C ASP A 691 14.03 16.23 5.49
N VAL A 692 13.12 16.50 4.55
CA VAL A 692 11.73 15.96 4.52
C VAL A 692 11.55 14.82 3.52
N TYR A 693 12.63 14.26 2.98
CA TYR A 693 12.58 13.25 1.91
C TYR A 693 12.52 11.81 2.41
N GLY A 694 13.15 11.51 3.54
CA GLY A 694 13.47 10.15 4.00
C GLY A 694 12.49 9.61 5.04
N ILE A 695 11.18 9.84 4.88
CA ILE A 695 10.16 9.54 5.89
C ILE A 695 9.57 8.12 5.81
N GLY A 696 9.93 7.32 4.82
CA GLY A 696 9.40 5.96 4.61
C GLY A 696 8.42 5.91 3.44
N TRP A 697 7.56 4.92 3.41
CA TRP A 697 6.44 4.87 2.46
C TRP A 697 5.35 5.79 2.99
N ALA A 698 5.23 6.95 2.36
CA ALA A 698 4.33 8.02 2.80
C ALA A 698 3.14 8.15 1.84
N TYR A 699 1.94 8.34 2.39
CA TYR A 699 0.70 8.30 1.63
C TYR A 699 -0.08 9.61 1.68
N ALA A 700 -0.34 10.13 2.85
CA ALA A 700 -1.22 11.28 3.02
C ALA A 700 -0.43 12.45 3.65
N PRO A 701 0.28 13.23 2.83
CA PRO A 701 0.89 14.47 3.30
C PRO A 701 -0.19 15.54 3.46
N THR A 702 0.04 16.43 4.42
CA THR A 702 -0.76 17.62 4.65
C THR A 702 0.17 18.78 4.98
N LEU A 703 -0.04 19.92 4.37
CA LEU A 703 0.59 21.18 4.71
C LEU A 703 -0.43 22.01 5.49
N THR A 704 -0.15 22.34 6.74
CA THR A 704 -1.03 23.08 7.63
C THR A 704 -0.21 23.75 8.73
N ASP A 705 -0.61 24.91 9.18
CA ASP A 705 0.01 25.60 10.32
C ASP A 705 -0.47 24.95 11.62
N LEU A 706 0.33 24.04 12.18
CA LEU A 706 -0.02 23.25 13.37
C LEU A 706 0.19 24.00 14.69
N ASP A 707 1.05 25.02 14.71
CA ASP A 707 1.39 25.78 15.91
C ASP A 707 0.97 27.25 15.85
N ASN A 708 0.27 27.66 14.78
CA ASN A 708 -0.22 29.02 14.51
C ASN A 708 0.90 30.06 14.46
N ASP A 709 2.05 29.73 13.87
CA ASP A 709 3.17 30.64 13.66
C ASP A 709 3.10 31.40 12.31
N GLY A 710 2.14 31.05 11.47
CA GLY A 710 1.93 31.65 10.15
C GLY A 710 2.69 30.96 9.03
N PHE A 711 3.42 29.89 9.29
CA PHE A 711 4.06 29.05 8.30
C PHE A 711 3.40 27.67 8.25
N LEU A 712 3.40 27.05 7.07
CA LEU A 712 2.84 25.72 6.95
C LEU A 712 3.82 24.65 7.43
N ASP A 713 3.36 23.83 8.37
CA ASP A 713 4.04 22.60 8.78
C ASP A 713 3.70 21.45 7.84
N LEU A 714 4.58 20.46 7.78
CA LEU A 714 4.39 19.25 7.02
C LEU A 714 4.08 18.07 7.95
N HIS A 715 2.87 17.55 7.86
CA HIS A 715 2.50 16.26 8.44
C HIS A 715 2.37 15.22 7.33
N ALA A 716 2.89 14.01 7.52
CA ALA A 716 2.71 12.91 6.58
C ALA A 716 2.55 11.58 7.30
N THR A 717 1.55 10.80 6.89
CA THR A 717 1.36 9.45 7.38
C THR A 717 2.27 8.49 6.64
N THR A 718 2.86 7.56 7.38
CA THR A 718 3.74 6.53 6.81
C THR A 718 3.27 5.16 7.24
N GLY A 719 3.43 4.18 6.38
CA GLY A 719 3.11 2.79 6.70
C GLY A 719 3.16 1.92 5.46
N PHE A 720 3.41 0.67 5.67
CA PHE A 720 3.20 -0.40 4.72
C PHE A 720 2.46 -1.51 5.45
N MET A 721 1.97 -2.50 4.73
CA MET A 721 1.24 -3.61 5.36
C MET A 721 2.05 -4.23 6.49
N SER A 722 1.61 -4.04 7.71
CA SER A 722 2.23 -4.67 8.89
C SER A 722 1.95 -6.17 8.89
N ARG A 723 2.93 -6.96 9.27
CA ARG A 723 2.75 -8.42 9.39
C ARG A 723 1.95 -8.82 10.61
N THR A 724 2.06 -8.05 11.66
CA THR A 724 1.30 -8.24 12.89
C THR A 724 1.00 -6.89 13.53
N ARG A 725 -0.09 -6.82 14.32
CA ARG A 725 -0.47 -5.60 15.04
C ARG A 725 0.63 -5.09 15.98
N ASP A 726 1.36 -6.01 16.62
CA ASP A 726 2.36 -5.70 17.63
C ASP A 726 3.75 -5.41 17.05
N LYS A 727 3.94 -5.65 15.76
CA LYS A 727 5.21 -5.44 15.06
C LYS A 727 4.95 -4.80 13.71
N PRO A 728 4.64 -3.51 13.69
CA PRO A 728 4.50 -2.78 12.44
C PRO A 728 5.84 -2.82 11.68
N ASP A 729 5.78 -3.15 10.41
CA ASP A 729 6.93 -3.13 9.51
C ASP A 729 7.28 -1.66 9.23
N GLY A 730 8.28 -1.16 9.87
CA GLY A 730 8.74 0.21 9.69
C GLY A 730 10.24 0.29 9.54
#